data_2514d542dc3d42bc4108227300c45906
#
_entry.id   2514d542dc3d42bc4108227300c45906
#
_cell.length_a   1.000
_cell.length_b   1.000
_cell.length_c   1.000
_cell.angle_alpha   90.00
_cell.angle_beta   90.00
_cell.angle_gamma   90.00
#
_symmetry.space_group_name_H-M   'P 1'
#
loop_
_entity.id
_entity.type
_entity.pdbx_description
1 polymer ?
#
loop_
_entity_poly.entity_id
_entity_poly.type
_entity_poly.pdbx_seq_one_letter_code
_entity_poly.pdbx_strand_id
1 'polypeptide(L)'
;MSSKSVIVGTAGHIDHGKSSLVEALTGTHPDRLEEEKRRGITIDLGFAFLEEAAVRFGFVDVPGHERFVSNMLAGAAGVDLLLLVIAADESVKPQTREHFDICRLLGIKRGVVALTKSDLVDPDTAGLVRLEVEDYLRGSFLEAAPIVPVSTKTQAGLLELKNALLAAAQQLPGKNAERYFRLPIDRAFAIKGFGAVVTGTLISGSVGPGDEVQLFPNGQRLRVRGVQSGGKAVDRAHAGQRTAVNLAGIEHTSLQRGMSLATPGKFRVTRRIDARLELLPSAPKLKQRARVHFHSGTSETVAEIFLYGRKELAPGQSSLVQLRLQDDVLLLASDRFIVRQFSPVTTIGGGIVLDPLARRPTVRDTGRMAFLETVERGDKSEILAAMTERAVLGLTFEDILARTGWLEDEIATATRDLISAGRAKAISAEPLILLAGRAFDDVRLKITSRVEKFHKENPLLPGISREDLRSSLGRRVRPEAFRAALDDLLSQKKLEAQGEIVKRAGSTISLDPEEARAKEQIEKAFAAAGLAVPAVKEVLSKLPVETKRAEKILQILLRDKSLVRLTPDLIFHRDALAQLRDRLSVFKKTKGERISVPIFKELTGITRKYAIPLLEYLDRERVTRRAGDERVIL
;
A
#
# COMPACT_ATOMS: atom_id res chain seq x y z
N MET A 1 -4.99 -17.31 -32.78
CA MET A 1 -4.44 -15.99 -32.37
C MET A 1 -5.52 -15.26 -31.62
N SER A 2 -5.26 -14.75 -30.42
CA SER A 2 -6.25 -13.97 -29.65
C SER A 2 -6.52 -12.66 -30.40
N SER A 3 -7.77 -12.37 -30.71
CA SER A 3 -8.18 -11.12 -31.33
C SER A 3 -7.91 -9.96 -30.39
N LYS A 4 -7.30 -8.88 -30.89
CA LYS A 4 -7.08 -7.65 -30.14
C LYS A 4 -8.42 -6.94 -29.90
N SER A 5 -8.77 -6.63 -28.64
CA SER A 5 -9.98 -5.88 -28.32
C SER A 5 -9.67 -4.40 -28.21
N VAL A 6 -10.47 -3.55 -28.88
CA VAL A 6 -10.32 -2.08 -28.92
C VAL A 6 -11.67 -1.43 -28.68
N ILE A 7 -11.73 -0.49 -27.74
CA ILE A 7 -12.94 0.29 -27.49
C ILE A 7 -12.85 1.61 -28.26
N VAL A 8 -13.81 1.82 -29.14
CA VAL A 8 -13.98 3.05 -29.93
C VAL A 8 -15.07 3.91 -29.30
N GLY A 9 -14.74 5.11 -28.86
CA GLY A 9 -15.72 6.09 -28.38
C GLY A 9 -16.09 7.06 -29.50
N THR A 10 -17.37 7.26 -29.75
CA THR A 10 -17.81 8.34 -30.63
C THR A 10 -17.76 9.69 -29.90
N ALA A 11 -17.50 10.77 -30.61
CA ALA A 11 -17.63 12.14 -30.10
C ALA A 11 -18.10 13.06 -31.24
N GLY A 12 -18.80 14.12 -30.91
CA GLY A 12 -19.33 15.06 -31.88
C GLY A 12 -20.67 15.64 -31.47
N HIS A 13 -21.14 16.62 -32.24
CA HIS A 13 -22.40 17.31 -31.96
C HIS A 13 -23.63 16.39 -32.09
N ILE A 14 -24.75 16.79 -31.48
CA ILE A 14 -26.06 16.20 -31.79
C ILE A 14 -26.31 16.32 -33.29
N ASP A 15 -27.01 15.36 -33.89
CA ASP A 15 -27.37 15.33 -35.31
C ASP A 15 -26.21 15.25 -36.32
N HIS A 16 -24.95 15.12 -35.86
CA HIS A 16 -23.82 14.84 -36.75
C HIS A 16 -23.76 13.36 -37.22
N GLY A 17 -24.78 12.56 -36.86
CA GLY A 17 -24.92 11.21 -37.38
C GLY A 17 -24.08 10.14 -36.72
N LYS A 18 -23.71 10.31 -35.42
CA LYS A 18 -22.91 9.34 -34.64
C LYS A 18 -23.53 7.95 -34.61
N SER A 19 -24.79 7.83 -34.16
CA SER A 19 -25.49 6.55 -34.01
C SER A 19 -25.74 5.89 -35.39
N SER A 20 -26.11 6.69 -36.39
CA SER A 20 -26.29 6.20 -37.77
C SER A 20 -24.96 5.70 -38.37
N LEU A 21 -23.84 6.36 -38.06
CA LEU A 21 -22.51 5.91 -38.52
C LEU A 21 -22.11 4.60 -37.84
N VAL A 22 -22.34 4.47 -36.53
CA VAL A 22 -22.08 3.21 -35.80
C VAL A 22 -22.94 2.08 -36.37
N GLU A 23 -24.22 2.33 -36.67
CA GLU A 23 -25.11 1.36 -37.32
C GLU A 23 -24.59 0.95 -38.72
N ALA A 24 -24.19 1.93 -39.54
CA ALA A 24 -23.65 1.65 -40.88
C ALA A 24 -22.35 0.83 -40.85
N LEU A 25 -21.50 1.03 -39.83
CA LEU A 25 -20.25 0.29 -39.63
C LEU A 25 -20.48 -1.14 -39.12
N THR A 26 -21.45 -1.33 -38.22
CA THR A 26 -21.61 -2.57 -37.42
C THR A 26 -22.83 -3.41 -37.80
N GLY A 27 -23.78 -2.84 -38.53
CA GLY A 27 -25.08 -3.46 -38.79
C GLY A 27 -26.03 -3.48 -37.58
N THR A 28 -25.67 -2.82 -36.47
CA THR A 28 -26.46 -2.81 -35.25
C THR A 28 -26.71 -1.39 -34.78
N HIS A 29 -27.98 -1.00 -34.63
CA HIS A 29 -28.33 0.30 -34.10
C HIS A 29 -27.95 0.39 -32.60
N PRO A 30 -27.14 1.38 -32.17
CA PRO A 30 -26.65 1.45 -30.80
C PRO A 30 -27.74 1.87 -29.79
N ASP A 31 -28.75 2.64 -30.21
CA ASP A 31 -29.81 3.13 -29.34
C ASP A 31 -30.82 2.02 -29.03
N ARG A 32 -31.13 1.85 -27.72
CA ARG A 32 -31.99 0.77 -27.23
C ARG A 32 -33.31 1.26 -26.67
N LEU A 33 -33.34 2.51 -26.15
CA LEU A 33 -34.53 3.07 -25.53
C LEU A 33 -35.55 3.46 -26.60
N GLU A 34 -36.81 3.13 -26.39
CA GLU A 34 -37.89 3.55 -27.28
C GLU A 34 -37.97 5.07 -27.40
N GLU A 35 -37.63 5.78 -26.30
CA GLU A 35 -37.58 7.22 -26.28
C GLU A 35 -36.47 7.79 -27.16
N GLU A 36 -35.30 7.16 -27.23
CA GLU A 36 -34.21 7.52 -28.14
C GLU A 36 -34.64 7.40 -29.58
N LYS A 37 -35.25 6.25 -29.92
CA LYS A 37 -35.75 5.99 -31.28
C LYS A 37 -36.86 6.95 -31.69
N ARG A 38 -37.76 7.32 -30.74
CA ARG A 38 -38.85 8.25 -31.00
C ARG A 38 -38.37 9.70 -31.17
N ARG A 39 -37.35 10.10 -30.40
CA ARG A 39 -36.82 11.47 -30.43
C ARG A 39 -35.66 11.66 -31.41
N GLY A 40 -35.07 10.56 -31.92
CA GLY A 40 -33.90 10.60 -32.80
C GLY A 40 -32.62 11.06 -32.11
N ILE A 41 -32.56 11.01 -30.76
CA ILE A 41 -31.40 11.46 -29.99
C ILE A 41 -30.96 10.38 -28.99
N THR A 42 -29.68 10.13 -28.90
CA THR A 42 -29.09 9.23 -27.90
C THR A 42 -29.15 9.89 -26.51
N ILE A 43 -29.75 9.22 -25.54
CA ILE A 43 -29.90 9.70 -24.15
C ILE A 43 -28.90 9.01 -23.22
N ASP A 44 -28.77 7.68 -23.35
CA ASP A 44 -27.83 6.87 -22.60
C ASP A 44 -26.75 6.29 -23.56
N LEU A 45 -25.79 5.56 -23.02
CA LEU A 45 -24.72 4.95 -23.82
C LEU A 45 -25.27 3.92 -24.79
N GLY A 46 -24.94 4.04 -26.08
CA GLY A 46 -25.17 3.01 -27.10
C GLY A 46 -23.98 2.04 -27.20
N PHE A 47 -24.23 0.79 -27.57
CA PHE A 47 -23.16 -0.18 -27.75
C PHE A 47 -23.38 -1.01 -29.00
N ALA A 48 -22.30 -1.15 -29.79
CA ALA A 48 -22.27 -2.03 -30.96
C ALA A 48 -20.91 -2.70 -31.08
N PHE A 49 -20.83 -3.75 -31.87
CA PHE A 49 -19.61 -4.54 -32.04
C PHE A 49 -19.31 -4.76 -33.53
N LEU A 50 -18.02 -4.73 -33.87
CA LEU A 50 -17.52 -5.06 -35.19
C LEU A 50 -16.31 -5.97 -35.05
N GLU A 51 -16.31 -7.09 -35.76
CA GLU A 51 -15.13 -7.94 -35.87
C GLU A 51 -14.55 -7.73 -37.26
N GLU A 52 -13.33 -7.20 -37.36
CA GLU A 52 -12.65 -6.92 -38.62
C GLU A 52 -11.20 -7.43 -38.50
N ALA A 53 -10.81 -8.32 -39.39
CA ALA A 53 -9.52 -9.00 -39.37
C ALA A 53 -9.23 -9.64 -37.99
N ALA A 54 -8.13 -9.29 -37.34
CA ALA A 54 -7.74 -9.79 -36.02
C ALA A 54 -8.11 -8.82 -34.88
N VAL A 55 -9.01 -7.84 -35.12
CA VAL A 55 -9.42 -6.83 -34.17
C VAL A 55 -10.91 -6.94 -33.91
N ARG A 56 -11.28 -6.94 -32.60
CA ARG A 56 -12.66 -6.82 -32.15
C ARG A 56 -12.87 -5.40 -31.65
N PHE A 57 -13.66 -4.61 -32.35
CA PHE A 57 -14.07 -3.27 -31.95
C PHE A 57 -15.34 -3.33 -31.11
N GLY A 58 -15.30 -2.65 -29.94
CA GLY A 58 -16.48 -2.34 -29.15
C GLY A 58 -16.76 -0.84 -29.28
N PHE A 59 -17.82 -0.48 -29.98
CA PHE A 59 -18.24 0.91 -30.10
C PHE A 59 -19.03 1.33 -28.86
N VAL A 60 -18.66 2.47 -28.32
CA VAL A 60 -19.41 3.18 -27.27
C VAL A 60 -19.94 4.46 -27.90
N ASP A 61 -21.21 4.43 -28.25
CA ASP A 61 -21.88 5.60 -28.79
C ASP A 61 -22.36 6.49 -27.66
N VAL A 62 -21.83 7.72 -27.63
CA VAL A 62 -22.10 8.66 -26.54
C VAL A 62 -23.15 9.68 -26.95
N PRO A 63 -24.03 10.10 -26.00
CA PRO A 63 -25.01 11.15 -26.28
C PRO A 63 -24.32 12.45 -26.68
N GLY A 64 -24.87 13.10 -27.71
CA GLY A 64 -24.35 14.36 -28.24
C GLY A 64 -24.83 15.61 -27.48
N HIS A 65 -25.88 15.52 -26.67
CA HIS A 65 -26.50 16.64 -26.02
C HIS A 65 -25.81 17.02 -24.69
N GLU A 66 -25.60 18.30 -24.43
CA GLU A 66 -24.91 18.84 -23.22
C GLU A 66 -25.48 18.32 -21.89
N ARG A 67 -26.79 18.06 -21.81
CA ARG A 67 -27.44 17.49 -20.61
C ARG A 67 -27.00 16.08 -20.27
N PHE A 68 -26.44 15.35 -21.23
CA PHE A 68 -26.05 13.95 -21.08
C PHE A 68 -24.54 13.74 -21.06
N VAL A 69 -23.74 14.80 -20.87
CA VAL A 69 -22.28 14.71 -20.78
C VAL A 69 -21.83 13.80 -19.61
N SER A 70 -22.58 13.70 -18.51
CA SER A 70 -22.30 12.73 -17.44
C SER A 70 -22.39 11.28 -17.94
N ASN A 71 -23.35 10.98 -18.83
CA ASN A 71 -23.45 9.67 -19.48
C ASN A 71 -22.26 9.44 -20.43
N MET A 72 -21.90 10.46 -21.21
CA MET A 72 -20.70 10.41 -22.04
C MET A 72 -19.45 10.09 -21.21
N LEU A 73 -19.21 10.80 -20.11
CA LEU A 73 -18.04 10.60 -19.25
C LEU A 73 -17.95 9.18 -18.71
N ALA A 74 -19.09 8.59 -18.34
CA ALA A 74 -19.10 7.20 -17.89
C ALA A 74 -18.79 6.19 -19.01
N GLY A 75 -19.18 6.50 -20.26
CA GLY A 75 -18.85 5.68 -21.42
C GLY A 75 -17.40 5.86 -21.90
N ALA A 76 -16.84 7.05 -21.72
CA ALA A 76 -15.48 7.36 -22.13
C ALA A 76 -14.40 6.64 -21.29
N ALA A 77 -14.79 6.10 -20.14
CA ALA A 77 -13.89 5.29 -19.34
C ALA A 77 -13.48 4.00 -20.06
N GLY A 78 -12.20 3.88 -20.40
CA GLY A 78 -11.65 2.73 -21.10
C GLY A 78 -11.71 2.80 -22.62
N VAL A 79 -12.09 3.93 -23.21
CA VAL A 79 -11.97 4.21 -24.66
C VAL A 79 -10.49 4.26 -25.04
N ASP A 80 -10.16 3.56 -26.10
CA ASP A 80 -8.80 3.43 -26.66
C ASP A 80 -8.59 4.33 -27.87
N LEU A 81 -9.65 4.49 -28.68
CA LEU A 81 -9.64 5.16 -29.96
C LEU A 81 -10.83 6.11 -30.06
N LEU A 82 -10.59 7.33 -30.46
CA LEU A 82 -11.64 8.30 -30.72
C LEU A 82 -12.15 8.23 -32.15
N LEU A 83 -13.45 8.11 -32.35
CA LEU A 83 -14.12 8.40 -33.61
C LEU A 83 -14.80 9.77 -33.49
N LEU A 84 -14.12 10.82 -33.98
CA LEU A 84 -14.63 12.17 -33.98
C LEU A 84 -15.54 12.37 -35.20
N VAL A 85 -16.82 12.60 -34.95
CA VAL A 85 -17.85 12.71 -35.99
C VAL A 85 -18.24 14.17 -36.18
N ILE A 86 -18.02 14.68 -37.38
CA ILE A 86 -18.32 16.06 -37.78
C ILE A 86 -19.14 15.99 -39.05
N ALA A 87 -20.25 16.72 -39.09
CA ALA A 87 -21.08 16.77 -40.30
C ALA A 87 -20.51 17.81 -41.28
N ALA A 88 -20.42 17.45 -42.56
CA ALA A 88 -19.85 18.29 -43.60
C ALA A 88 -20.68 19.54 -43.90
N ASP A 89 -21.98 19.51 -43.58
CA ASP A 89 -22.91 20.64 -43.73
C ASP A 89 -22.86 21.65 -42.59
N GLU A 90 -22.24 21.26 -41.42
CA GLU A 90 -22.29 22.08 -40.22
C GLU A 90 -20.94 22.45 -39.61
N SER A 91 -19.87 21.69 -39.95
CA SER A 91 -18.53 21.87 -39.44
C SER A 91 -18.41 21.72 -37.90
N VAL A 92 -17.37 22.28 -37.26
CA VAL A 92 -17.02 22.12 -35.85
C VAL A 92 -17.93 22.96 -34.94
N LYS A 93 -18.80 22.31 -34.18
CA LYS A 93 -19.76 22.92 -33.23
C LYS A 93 -19.22 22.99 -31.80
N PRO A 94 -19.81 23.80 -30.90
CA PRO A 94 -19.38 23.90 -29.52
C PRO A 94 -19.35 22.57 -28.75
N GLN A 95 -20.34 21.69 -28.95
CA GLN A 95 -20.36 20.37 -28.31
C GLN A 95 -19.26 19.46 -28.84
N THR A 96 -18.90 19.56 -30.12
CA THR A 96 -17.75 18.86 -30.70
C THR A 96 -16.46 19.23 -29.95
N ARG A 97 -16.30 20.55 -29.65
CA ARG A 97 -15.14 21.05 -28.88
C ARG A 97 -15.12 20.50 -27.45
N GLU A 98 -16.26 20.54 -26.73
CA GLU A 98 -16.33 20.00 -25.36
C GLU A 98 -16.02 18.48 -25.33
N HIS A 99 -16.60 17.72 -26.26
CA HIS A 99 -16.34 16.27 -26.34
C HIS A 99 -14.87 15.97 -26.67
N PHE A 100 -14.27 16.74 -27.56
CA PHE A 100 -12.86 16.61 -27.92
C PHE A 100 -11.95 16.93 -26.72
N ASP A 101 -12.23 18.05 -25.98
CA ASP A 101 -11.49 18.42 -24.78
C ASP A 101 -11.58 17.33 -23.69
N ILE A 102 -12.75 16.73 -23.49
CA ILE A 102 -12.95 15.61 -22.57
C ILE A 102 -12.07 14.43 -22.99
N CYS A 103 -12.08 14.03 -24.26
CA CYS A 103 -11.26 12.93 -24.77
C CYS A 103 -9.76 13.19 -24.58
N ARG A 104 -9.31 14.42 -24.82
CA ARG A 104 -7.93 14.86 -24.59
C ARG A 104 -7.55 14.76 -23.11
N LEU A 105 -8.38 15.27 -22.21
CA LEU A 105 -8.16 15.22 -20.76
C LEU A 105 -8.17 13.79 -20.21
N LEU A 106 -8.99 12.90 -20.78
CA LEU A 106 -9.01 11.47 -20.48
C LEU A 106 -7.78 10.73 -21.01
N GLY A 107 -6.93 11.41 -21.82
CA GLY A 107 -5.66 10.89 -22.28
C GLY A 107 -5.77 9.93 -23.46
N ILE A 108 -6.85 10.01 -24.24
CA ILE A 108 -6.94 9.33 -25.53
C ILE A 108 -5.89 9.93 -26.44
N LYS A 109 -5.13 9.09 -27.12
CA LYS A 109 -3.96 9.52 -27.90
C LYS A 109 -4.10 9.30 -29.41
N ARG A 110 -5.15 8.63 -29.84
CA ARG A 110 -5.38 8.28 -31.26
C ARG A 110 -6.85 8.35 -31.60
N GLY A 111 -7.13 8.63 -32.85
CA GLY A 111 -8.48 8.66 -33.36
C GLY A 111 -8.52 8.75 -34.87
N VAL A 112 -9.74 8.73 -35.37
CA VAL A 112 -10.09 8.94 -36.76
C VAL A 112 -11.21 9.98 -36.81
N VAL A 113 -11.20 10.86 -37.78
CA VAL A 113 -12.27 11.83 -38.00
C VAL A 113 -13.15 11.35 -39.13
N ALA A 114 -14.45 11.22 -38.87
CA ALA A 114 -15.45 10.95 -39.89
C ALA A 114 -16.17 12.26 -40.25
N LEU A 115 -16.00 12.71 -41.48
CA LEU A 115 -16.73 13.85 -42.04
C LEU A 115 -18.03 13.30 -42.66
N THR A 116 -19.10 13.29 -41.85
CA THR A 116 -20.39 12.70 -42.22
C THR A 116 -21.23 13.61 -43.11
N LYS A 117 -22.32 13.05 -43.63
CA LYS A 117 -23.24 13.76 -44.53
C LYS A 117 -22.54 14.34 -45.79
N SER A 118 -21.50 13.67 -46.27
CA SER A 118 -20.72 14.10 -47.43
C SER A 118 -21.55 14.13 -48.73
N ASP A 119 -22.72 13.50 -48.73
CA ASP A 119 -23.69 13.51 -49.83
C ASP A 119 -24.55 14.80 -49.87
N LEU A 120 -24.52 15.64 -48.81
CA LEU A 120 -25.30 16.88 -48.71
C LEU A 120 -24.55 18.12 -49.18
N VAL A 121 -23.25 18.01 -49.46
CA VAL A 121 -22.39 19.14 -49.82
C VAL A 121 -21.65 18.84 -51.14
N ASP A 122 -21.30 19.89 -51.85
CA ASP A 122 -20.41 19.78 -53.00
C ASP A 122 -18.95 19.54 -52.58
N PRO A 123 -18.09 19.09 -53.48
CA PRO A 123 -16.70 18.81 -53.18
C PRO A 123 -15.88 19.99 -52.67
N ASP A 124 -16.18 21.23 -53.12
CA ASP A 124 -15.46 22.43 -52.70
C ASP A 124 -15.83 22.79 -51.26
N THR A 125 -17.11 22.73 -50.92
CA THR A 125 -17.59 22.90 -49.53
C THR A 125 -17.02 21.84 -48.59
N ALA A 126 -17.00 20.55 -49.00
CA ALA A 126 -16.36 19.48 -48.23
C ALA A 126 -14.87 19.73 -48.01
N GLY A 127 -14.18 20.27 -49.02
CA GLY A 127 -12.76 20.65 -48.94
C GLY A 127 -12.53 21.80 -47.93
N LEU A 128 -13.38 22.81 -47.92
CA LEU A 128 -13.30 23.92 -46.95
C LEU A 128 -13.52 23.43 -45.52
N VAL A 129 -14.54 22.63 -45.29
CA VAL A 129 -14.81 22.06 -43.96
C VAL A 129 -13.66 21.17 -43.49
N ARG A 130 -13.07 20.38 -44.41
CA ARG A 130 -11.88 19.58 -44.07
C ARG A 130 -10.72 20.47 -43.60
N LEU A 131 -10.42 21.57 -44.29
CA LEU A 131 -9.37 22.50 -43.90
C LEU A 131 -9.68 23.15 -42.52
N GLU A 132 -10.93 23.51 -42.23
CA GLU A 132 -11.33 24.01 -40.90
C GLU A 132 -11.12 22.97 -39.80
N VAL A 133 -11.43 21.68 -40.08
CA VAL A 133 -11.19 20.58 -39.15
C VAL A 133 -9.69 20.37 -38.93
N GLU A 134 -8.87 20.40 -40.00
CA GLU A 134 -7.41 20.28 -39.93
C GLU A 134 -6.82 21.41 -39.07
N ASP A 135 -7.28 22.66 -39.26
CA ASP A 135 -6.85 23.81 -38.48
C ASP A 135 -7.26 23.67 -36.99
N TYR A 136 -8.49 23.25 -36.74
CA TYR A 136 -8.98 22.97 -35.38
C TYR A 136 -8.17 21.91 -34.65
N LEU A 137 -7.71 20.87 -35.35
CA LEU A 137 -6.96 19.75 -34.76
C LEU A 137 -5.46 20.03 -34.65
N ARG A 138 -4.95 21.11 -35.20
CA ARG A 138 -3.53 21.49 -35.18
C ARG A 138 -2.99 21.58 -33.75
N GLY A 139 -1.83 20.99 -33.49
CA GLY A 139 -1.22 20.93 -32.17
C GLY A 139 -1.90 19.96 -31.19
N SER A 140 -2.89 19.22 -31.65
CA SER A 140 -3.59 18.23 -30.82
C SER A 140 -3.12 16.78 -31.09
N PHE A 141 -3.61 15.83 -30.29
CA PHE A 141 -3.33 14.40 -30.50
C PHE A 141 -3.97 13.82 -31.78
N LEU A 142 -4.86 14.55 -32.45
CA LEU A 142 -5.47 14.21 -33.73
C LEU A 142 -4.93 14.99 -34.92
N GLU A 143 -3.88 15.79 -34.77
CA GLU A 143 -3.31 16.59 -35.87
C GLU A 143 -3.01 15.76 -37.12
N ALA A 144 -2.46 14.56 -36.93
CA ALA A 144 -2.15 13.64 -38.02
C ALA A 144 -3.20 12.54 -38.22
N ALA A 145 -4.40 12.70 -37.67
CA ALA A 145 -5.45 11.70 -37.78
C ALA A 145 -6.07 11.74 -39.18
N PRO A 146 -6.41 10.58 -39.76
CA PRO A 146 -7.11 10.55 -41.05
C PRO A 146 -8.49 11.18 -40.92
N ILE A 147 -8.84 12.06 -41.87
CA ILE A 147 -10.16 12.67 -42.03
C ILE A 147 -10.82 11.99 -43.22
N VAL A 148 -11.86 11.20 -42.97
CA VAL A 148 -12.53 10.38 -43.98
C VAL A 148 -13.94 10.92 -44.25
N PRO A 149 -14.22 11.41 -45.47
CA PRO A 149 -15.58 11.77 -45.87
C PRO A 149 -16.45 10.52 -45.96
N VAL A 150 -17.62 10.55 -45.33
CA VAL A 150 -18.54 9.41 -45.29
C VAL A 150 -19.99 9.84 -45.48
N SER A 151 -20.77 8.98 -46.11
CA SER A 151 -22.24 9.09 -46.15
C SER A 151 -22.84 7.74 -45.73
N THR A 152 -23.62 7.79 -44.66
CA THR A 152 -24.39 6.61 -44.22
C THR A 152 -25.56 6.29 -45.15
N LYS A 153 -26.02 7.28 -45.90
CA LYS A 153 -27.12 7.15 -46.87
C LYS A 153 -26.67 6.43 -48.17
N THR A 154 -25.52 6.88 -48.69
CA THR A 154 -24.97 6.30 -49.95
C THR A 154 -23.94 5.19 -49.69
N GLN A 155 -23.56 5.01 -48.46
CA GLN A 155 -22.50 4.10 -47.99
C GLN A 155 -21.08 4.44 -48.49
N ALA A 156 -20.90 5.61 -49.14
CA ALA A 156 -19.61 6.10 -49.56
C ALA A 156 -18.66 6.32 -48.39
N GLY A 157 -17.38 5.99 -48.55
CA GLY A 157 -16.32 6.21 -47.54
C GLY A 157 -16.34 5.24 -46.34
N LEU A 158 -17.31 4.34 -46.22
CA LEU A 158 -17.39 3.43 -45.04
C LEU A 158 -16.26 2.40 -45.03
N LEU A 159 -15.81 1.91 -46.20
CA LEU A 159 -14.69 0.98 -46.28
C LEU A 159 -13.37 1.66 -45.88
N GLU A 160 -13.15 2.88 -46.38
CA GLU A 160 -12.00 3.72 -46.02
C GLU A 160 -11.97 4.01 -44.53
N LEU A 161 -13.13 4.32 -43.94
CA LEU A 161 -13.25 4.54 -42.51
C LEU A 161 -12.93 3.28 -41.69
N LYS A 162 -13.40 2.09 -42.12
CA LYS A 162 -13.06 0.81 -41.49
C LYS A 162 -11.55 0.55 -41.56
N ASN A 163 -10.92 0.78 -42.68
CA ASN A 163 -9.49 0.62 -42.89
C ASN A 163 -8.70 1.61 -42.00
N ALA A 164 -9.13 2.85 -41.89
CA ALA A 164 -8.51 3.86 -41.01
C ALA A 164 -8.61 3.48 -39.55
N LEU A 165 -9.77 3.00 -39.07
CA LEU A 165 -9.97 2.48 -37.72
C LEU A 165 -9.07 1.26 -37.44
N LEU A 166 -8.96 0.32 -38.41
CA LEU A 166 -8.10 -0.85 -38.27
C LEU A 166 -6.62 -0.46 -38.16
N ALA A 167 -6.15 0.44 -39.02
CA ALA A 167 -4.78 0.97 -38.96
C ALA A 167 -4.46 1.67 -37.66
N ALA A 168 -5.37 2.50 -37.15
CA ALA A 168 -5.23 3.15 -35.87
C ALA A 168 -5.21 2.15 -34.69
N ALA A 169 -6.08 1.14 -34.73
CA ALA A 169 -6.15 0.08 -33.73
C ALA A 169 -4.87 -0.77 -33.66
N GLN A 170 -4.24 -1.07 -34.79
CA GLN A 170 -2.98 -1.83 -34.81
C GLN A 170 -1.84 -1.13 -34.07
N GLN A 171 -1.83 0.20 -34.07
CA GLN A 171 -0.80 1.02 -33.41
C GLN A 171 -1.03 1.20 -31.89
N LEU A 172 -2.17 0.78 -31.35
CA LEU A 172 -2.43 0.86 -29.91
C LEU A 172 -1.66 -0.25 -29.17
N PRO A 173 -1.14 0.02 -27.97
CA PRO A 173 -0.61 -1.04 -27.12
C PRO A 173 -1.74 -2.00 -26.69
N GLY A 174 -1.41 -3.29 -26.53
CA GLY A 174 -2.34 -4.25 -25.95
C GLY A 174 -2.66 -3.90 -24.48
N LYS A 175 -3.90 -4.13 -24.06
CA LYS A 175 -4.26 -4.02 -22.64
C LYS A 175 -3.72 -5.22 -21.86
N ASN A 176 -3.22 -4.96 -20.66
CA ASN A 176 -2.60 -6.01 -19.86
C ASN A 176 -3.67 -6.81 -19.09
N ALA A 177 -3.91 -8.04 -19.57
CA ALA A 177 -4.83 -9.00 -18.96
C ALA A 177 -4.26 -9.65 -17.68
N GLU A 178 -2.96 -9.53 -17.41
CA GLU A 178 -2.30 -10.09 -16.23
C GLU A 178 -2.42 -9.19 -14.99
N ARG A 179 -2.83 -7.93 -15.17
CA ARG A 179 -3.06 -7.02 -14.04
C ARG A 179 -4.25 -7.45 -13.17
N TYR A 180 -4.39 -6.87 -12.02
CA TYR A 180 -5.57 -7.05 -11.16
C TYR A 180 -6.84 -6.64 -11.90
N PHE A 181 -7.87 -7.47 -11.77
CA PHE A 181 -9.17 -7.24 -12.37
C PHE A 181 -9.80 -5.94 -11.88
N ARG A 182 -10.35 -5.15 -12.81
CA ARG A 182 -11.13 -3.94 -12.50
C ARG A 182 -12.15 -3.65 -13.60
N LEU A 183 -13.42 -3.56 -13.20
CA LEU A 183 -14.58 -3.28 -14.06
C LEU A 183 -15.42 -2.18 -13.43
N PRO A 184 -15.32 -0.92 -13.87
CA PRO A 184 -16.26 0.13 -13.51
C PRO A 184 -17.66 -0.21 -14.05
N ILE A 185 -18.68 -0.12 -13.20
CA ILE A 185 -20.06 -0.46 -13.54
C ILE A 185 -20.72 0.77 -14.17
N ASP A 186 -21.20 0.64 -15.39
CA ASP A 186 -22.00 1.67 -16.05
C ASP A 186 -23.50 1.36 -16.05
N ARG A 187 -23.89 0.08 -15.94
CA ARG A 187 -25.29 -0.34 -15.81
C ARG A 187 -25.42 -1.54 -14.87
N ALA A 188 -26.52 -1.58 -14.15
CA ALA A 188 -26.97 -2.74 -13.35
C ALA A 188 -28.43 -3.02 -13.65
N PHE A 189 -28.79 -4.29 -13.81
CA PHE A 189 -30.14 -4.73 -14.08
C PHE A 189 -30.37 -6.17 -13.62
N ALA A 190 -31.62 -6.56 -13.52
CA ALA A 190 -32.01 -7.94 -13.21
C ALA A 190 -32.45 -8.66 -14.49
N ILE A 191 -31.98 -9.89 -14.67
CA ILE A 191 -32.50 -10.79 -15.70
C ILE A 191 -33.30 -11.89 -15.02
N LYS A 192 -34.56 -12.07 -15.43
CA LYS A 192 -35.43 -13.10 -14.89
C LYS A 192 -34.76 -14.48 -14.97
N GLY A 193 -34.62 -15.15 -13.83
CA GLY A 193 -33.98 -16.46 -13.72
C GLY A 193 -32.45 -16.43 -13.55
N PHE A 194 -31.77 -15.31 -13.87
CA PHE A 194 -30.30 -15.18 -13.76
C PHE A 194 -29.86 -14.31 -12.60
N GLY A 195 -30.72 -13.43 -12.07
CA GLY A 195 -30.40 -12.53 -10.97
C GLY A 195 -29.75 -11.21 -11.42
N ALA A 196 -28.86 -10.66 -10.58
CA ALA A 196 -28.25 -9.37 -10.81
C ALA A 196 -27.10 -9.45 -11.85
N VAL A 197 -27.16 -8.57 -12.85
CA VAL A 197 -26.14 -8.44 -13.89
C VAL A 197 -25.63 -7.00 -13.93
N VAL A 198 -24.34 -6.83 -13.98
CA VAL A 198 -23.70 -5.53 -14.21
C VAL A 198 -22.95 -5.53 -15.53
N THR A 199 -22.88 -4.37 -16.17
CA THR A 199 -22.06 -4.17 -17.36
C THR A 199 -21.02 -3.07 -17.14
N GLY A 200 -19.94 -3.17 -17.88
CA GLY A 200 -18.85 -2.19 -17.87
C GLY A 200 -17.81 -2.50 -18.93
N THR A 201 -16.88 -1.59 -19.14
CA THR A 201 -15.65 -1.85 -19.87
C THR A 201 -14.62 -2.42 -18.92
N LEU A 202 -14.13 -3.63 -19.17
CA LEU A 202 -13.06 -4.25 -18.38
C LEU A 202 -11.75 -3.50 -18.65
N ILE A 203 -11.30 -2.69 -17.69
CA ILE A 203 -10.15 -1.79 -17.88
C ILE A 203 -8.81 -2.47 -17.58
N SER A 204 -8.79 -3.49 -16.72
CA SER A 204 -7.59 -4.27 -16.41
C SER A 204 -7.94 -5.68 -15.96
N GLY A 205 -6.99 -6.61 -16.12
CA GLY A 205 -7.11 -7.99 -15.66
C GLY A 205 -8.04 -8.85 -16.50
N SER A 206 -8.57 -9.89 -15.86
CA SER A 206 -9.54 -10.82 -16.46
C SER A 206 -10.51 -11.34 -15.43
N VAL A 207 -11.69 -11.82 -15.86
CA VAL A 207 -12.73 -12.39 -14.99
C VAL A 207 -13.46 -13.52 -15.68
N GLY A 208 -13.78 -14.58 -14.93
CA GLY A 208 -14.52 -15.75 -15.42
C GLY A 208 -15.56 -16.26 -14.41
N PRO A 209 -16.42 -17.18 -14.82
CA PRO A 209 -17.34 -17.84 -13.91
C PRO A 209 -16.59 -18.54 -12.76
N GLY A 210 -17.12 -18.42 -11.54
CA GLY A 210 -16.52 -18.98 -10.34
C GLY A 210 -15.55 -18.04 -9.61
N ASP A 211 -15.04 -17.01 -10.28
CA ASP A 211 -14.14 -16.04 -9.66
C ASP A 211 -14.83 -15.28 -8.50
N GLU A 212 -14.07 -14.94 -7.48
CA GLU A 212 -14.48 -14.02 -6.43
C GLU A 212 -14.09 -12.60 -6.82
N VAL A 213 -15.04 -11.67 -6.68
CA VAL A 213 -14.83 -10.22 -6.94
C VAL A 213 -15.28 -9.41 -5.74
N GLN A 214 -14.74 -8.21 -5.60
CA GLN A 214 -15.13 -7.27 -4.56
C GLN A 214 -15.85 -6.07 -5.16
N LEU A 215 -17.01 -5.73 -4.60
CA LEU A 215 -17.80 -4.56 -4.99
C LEU A 215 -17.32 -3.33 -4.20
N PHE A 216 -16.96 -2.28 -4.90
CA PHE A 216 -16.59 -0.99 -4.31
C PHE A 216 -17.68 0.06 -4.59
N PRO A 217 -17.96 0.99 -3.62
CA PRO A 217 -17.20 1.24 -2.38
C PRO A 217 -17.57 0.32 -1.21
N ASN A 218 -18.59 -0.52 -1.29
CA ASN A 218 -19.20 -1.24 -0.16
C ASN A 218 -18.28 -2.31 0.46
N GLY A 219 -17.29 -2.80 -0.29
CA GLY A 219 -16.34 -3.81 0.17
C GLY A 219 -16.90 -5.25 0.15
N GLN A 220 -18.13 -5.47 -0.29
CA GLN A 220 -18.78 -6.79 -0.33
C GLN A 220 -18.07 -7.72 -1.32
N ARG A 221 -17.78 -8.95 -0.90
CA ARG A 221 -17.27 -10.01 -1.76
C ARG A 221 -18.43 -10.76 -2.41
N LEU A 222 -18.31 -10.99 -3.70
CA LEU A 222 -19.34 -11.60 -4.54
C LEU A 222 -18.73 -12.67 -5.43
N ARG A 223 -19.53 -13.69 -5.76
CA ARG A 223 -19.11 -14.73 -6.69
C ARG A 223 -19.70 -14.48 -8.08
N VAL A 224 -18.88 -14.63 -9.10
CA VAL A 224 -19.29 -14.54 -10.50
C VAL A 224 -19.98 -15.83 -10.91
N ARG A 225 -21.23 -15.76 -11.41
CA ARG A 225 -21.99 -16.89 -11.94
C ARG A 225 -21.73 -17.09 -13.44
N GLY A 226 -21.56 -16.01 -14.17
CA GLY A 226 -21.36 -16.05 -15.61
C GLY A 226 -20.83 -14.74 -16.14
N VAL A 227 -20.18 -14.81 -17.29
CA VAL A 227 -19.57 -13.67 -17.97
C VAL A 227 -19.96 -13.69 -19.43
N GLN A 228 -20.27 -12.51 -20.00
CA GLN A 228 -20.53 -12.32 -21.42
C GLN A 228 -19.67 -11.19 -21.99
N SER A 229 -19.20 -11.36 -23.21
CA SER A 229 -18.50 -10.33 -23.98
C SER A 229 -19.05 -10.31 -25.40
N GLY A 230 -19.39 -9.10 -25.93
CA GLY A 230 -19.98 -8.96 -27.23
C GLY A 230 -21.33 -9.70 -27.41
N GLY A 231 -22.12 -9.80 -26.32
CA GLY A 231 -23.42 -10.51 -26.33
C GLY A 231 -23.33 -12.04 -26.26
N LYS A 232 -22.12 -12.62 -26.21
CA LYS A 232 -21.89 -14.07 -26.16
C LYS A 232 -21.33 -14.46 -24.78
N ALA A 233 -21.75 -15.64 -24.26
CA ALA A 233 -21.14 -16.22 -23.07
C ALA A 233 -19.66 -16.58 -23.37
N VAL A 234 -18.79 -16.31 -22.41
CA VAL A 234 -17.35 -16.61 -22.51
C VAL A 234 -16.84 -17.24 -21.22
N ASP A 235 -15.84 -18.10 -21.32
CA ASP A 235 -15.21 -18.71 -20.16
C ASP A 235 -14.41 -17.66 -19.36
N ARG A 236 -13.83 -16.66 -20.05
CA ARG A 236 -13.10 -15.56 -19.42
C ARG A 236 -13.13 -14.32 -20.30
N ALA A 237 -13.47 -13.18 -19.69
CA ALA A 237 -13.34 -11.88 -20.32
C ALA A 237 -12.01 -11.24 -19.90
N HIS A 238 -11.44 -10.44 -20.81
CA HIS A 238 -10.14 -9.80 -20.65
C HIS A 238 -10.22 -8.28 -20.78
N ALA A 239 -9.20 -7.59 -20.27
CA ALA A 239 -9.07 -6.15 -20.40
C ALA A 239 -9.25 -5.68 -21.86
N GLY A 240 -9.99 -4.58 -22.03
CA GLY A 240 -10.36 -4.05 -23.35
C GLY A 240 -11.70 -4.56 -23.89
N GLN A 241 -12.38 -5.45 -23.16
CA GLN A 241 -13.68 -5.98 -23.58
C GLN A 241 -14.83 -5.29 -22.86
N ARG A 242 -15.90 -5.05 -23.60
CA ARG A 242 -17.19 -4.72 -23.03
C ARG A 242 -17.78 -5.99 -22.41
N THR A 243 -17.98 -5.98 -21.13
CA THR A 243 -18.25 -7.20 -20.34
C THR A 243 -19.53 -7.05 -19.51
N ALA A 244 -20.38 -8.09 -19.54
CA ALA A 244 -21.48 -8.28 -18.61
C ALA A 244 -21.09 -9.36 -17.60
N VAL A 245 -21.30 -9.11 -16.31
CA VAL A 245 -20.96 -10.01 -15.20
C VAL A 245 -22.24 -10.30 -14.41
N ASN A 246 -22.60 -11.57 -14.32
CA ASN A 246 -23.69 -12.05 -13.49
C ASN A 246 -23.15 -12.37 -12.10
N LEU A 247 -23.75 -11.78 -11.07
CA LEU A 247 -23.30 -11.85 -9.68
C LEU A 247 -24.25 -12.70 -8.81
N ALA A 248 -23.65 -13.48 -7.92
CA ALA A 248 -24.37 -14.24 -6.91
C ALA A 248 -24.49 -13.47 -5.61
N GLY A 249 -25.60 -13.64 -4.88
CA GLY A 249 -25.74 -13.17 -3.50
C GLY A 249 -25.94 -11.67 -3.34
N ILE A 250 -26.39 -10.98 -4.40
CA ILE A 250 -26.70 -9.55 -4.34
C ILE A 250 -27.96 -9.24 -5.16
N GLU A 251 -28.76 -8.31 -4.69
CA GLU A 251 -29.89 -7.79 -5.43
C GLU A 251 -29.44 -6.64 -6.35
N HIS A 252 -30.08 -6.56 -7.53
CA HIS A 252 -29.73 -5.52 -8.51
C HIS A 252 -29.95 -4.08 -7.99
N THR A 253 -30.88 -3.90 -7.06
CA THR A 253 -31.16 -2.61 -6.40
C THR A 253 -30.00 -2.06 -5.56
N SER A 254 -29.11 -2.96 -5.12
CA SER A 254 -27.88 -2.61 -4.38
C SER A 254 -26.70 -2.27 -5.31
N LEU A 255 -26.89 -2.40 -6.62
CA LEU A 255 -25.88 -2.15 -7.63
C LEU A 255 -26.23 -0.88 -8.39
N GLN A 256 -25.26 0.04 -8.46
CA GLN A 256 -25.47 1.34 -9.09
C GLN A 256 -24.30 1.67 -10.03
N ARG A 257 -24.58 2.52 -11.02
CA ARG A 257 -23.56 3.17 -11.82
C ARG A 257 -22.58 3.93 -10.92
N GLY A 258 -21.30 3.88 -11.24
CA GLY A 258 -20.25 4.50 -10.42
C GLY A 258 -19.58 3.53 -9.45
N MET A 259 -20.22 2.42 -9.13
CA MET A 259 -19.56 1.32 -8.42
C MET A 259 -18.54 0.60 -9.31
N SER A 260 -17.67 -0.19 -8.71
CA SER A 260 -16.67 -0.97 -9.44
C SER A 260 -16.55 -2.38 -8.88
N LEU A 261 -16.39 -3.37 -9.75
CA LEU A 261 -15.92 -4.69 -9.37
C LEU A 261 -14.39 -4.74 -9.53
N ALA A 262 -13.70 -5.32 -8.55
CA ALA A 262 -12.25 -5.48 -8.62
C ALA A 262 -11.77 -6.74 -7.87
N THR A 263 -10.48 -7.07 -8.03
CA THR A 263 -9.84 -8.19 -7.32
C THR A 263 -9.94 -7.99 -5.81
N PRO A 264 -10.41 -9.01 -5.05
CA PRO A 264 -10.63 -8.89 -3.61
C PRO A 264 -9.34 -8.60 -2.84
N GLY A 265 -9.42 -7.71 -1.83
CA GLY A 265 -8.34 -7.43 -0.89
C GLY A 265 -7.13 -6.67 -1.45
N LYS A 266 -7.18 -6.25 -2.71
CA LYS A 266 -6.04 -5.55 -3.36
C LYS A 266 -6.16 -4.04 -3.33
N PHE A 267 -7.35 -3.49 -3.18
CA PHE A 267 -7.63 -2.06 -3.31
C PHE A 267 -8.34 -1.47 -2.10
N ARG A 268 -8.28 -0.13 -1.99
CA ARG A 268 -8.94 0.63 -0.94
C ARG A 268 -9.68 1.81 -1.54
N VAL A 269 -10.84 2.14 -0.97
CA VAL A 269 -11.57 3.36 -1.31
C VAL A 269 -10.91 4.60 -0.70
N THR A 270 -11.21 5.75 -1.28
CA THR A 270 -10.64 7.02 -0.82
C THR A 270 -11.66 8.16 -0.92
N ARG A 271 -11.51 9.14 -0.03
CA ARG A 271 -12.13 10.47 -0.10
C ARG A 271 -11.12 11.59 -0.30
N ARG A 272 -9.85 11.24 -0.53
CA ARG A 272 -8.80 12.26 -0.69
C ARG A 272 -7.71 11.74 -1.58
N ILE A 273 -7.50 12.49 -2.66
CA ILE A 273 -6.46 12.18 -3.64
C ILE A 273 -5.56 13.39 -3.86
N ASP A 274 -4.31 13.15 -4.22
CA ASP A 274 -3.48 14.17 -4.83
C ASP A 274 -3.36 13.91 -6.33
N ALA A 275 -3.37 14.97 -7.10
CA ALA A 275 -3.49 14.89 -8.54
C ALA A 275 -2.74 16.04 -9.24
N ARG A 276 -2.48 15.86 -10.53
CA ARG A 276 -2.22 16.95 -11.47
C ARG A 276 -3.55 17.35 -12.07
N LEU A 277 -3.93 18.62 -11.92
CA LEU A 277 -5.11 19.22 -12.54
C LEU A 277 -4.67 20.19 -13.65
N GLU A 278 -5.29 20.08 -14.80
CA GLU A 278 -5.17 21.01 -15.93
C GLU A 278 -6.52 21.71 -16.13
N LEU A 279 -6.51 23.05 -16.21
CA LEU A 279 -7.68 23.82 -16.63
C LEU A 279 -7.69 24.00 -18.14
N LEU A 280 -8.87 23.90 -18.73
CA LEU A 280 -9.08 24.25 -20.13
C LEU A 280 -8.83 25.74 -20.37
N PRO A 281 -8.35 26.13 -21.56
CA PRO A 281 -8.22 27.56 -21.92
C PRO A 281 -9.54 28.34 -21.87
N SER A 282 -10.66 27.64 -22.10
CA SER A 282 -12.02 28.20 -22.04
C SER A 282 -12.60 28.27 -20.62
N ALA A 283 -11.91 27.65 -19.62
CA ALA A 283 -12.40 27.58 -18.26
C ALA A 283 -12.29 28.93 -17.54
N PRO A 284 -13.17 29.21 -16.58
CA PRO A 284 -12.97 30.34 -15.68
C PRO A 284 -11.77 30.04 -14.74
N LYS A 285 -11.20 31.10 -14.17
CA LYS A 285 -10.17 31.05 -13.15
C LYS A 285 -10.64 30.22 -11.94
N LEU A 286 -9.88 29.27 -11.52
CA LEU A 286 -10.19 28.39 -10.39
C LEU A 286 -9.56 28.92 -9.10
N LYS A 287 -10.38 29.17 -8.09
CA LYS A 287 -9.94 29.62 -6.77
C LYS A 287 -9.68 28.45 -5.81
N GLN A 288 -8.88 28.73 -4.78
CA GLN A 288 -8.67 27.82 -3.66
C GLN A 288 -9.99 27.41 -3.02
N ARG A 289 -10.17 26.10 -2.73
CA ARG A 289 -11.37 25.50 -2.14
C ARG A 289 -12.62 25.56 -3.04
N ALA A 290 -12.43 25.69 -4.35
CA ALA A 290 -13.53 25.59 -5.30
C ALA A 290 -14.19 24.21 -5.20
N ARG A 291 -15.52 24.17 -5.26
CA ARG A 291 -16.31 22.94 -5.36
C ARG A 291 -16.64 22.66 -6.82
N VAL A 292 -16.51 21.41 -7.22
CA VAL A 292 -16.73 20.95 -8.59
C VAL A 292 -17.42 19.58 -8.59
N HIS A 293 -18.09 19.25 -9.70
CA HIS A 293 -18.39 17.85 -10.00
C HIS A 293 -17.10 17.15 -10.44
N PHE A 294 -16.82 16.03 -9.83
CA PHE A 294 -15.66 15.17 -10.11
C PHE A 294 -16.14 13.88 -10.76
N HIS A 295 -15.58 13.55 -11.92
CA HIS A 295 -15.92 12.34 -12.66
C HIS A 295 -14.64 11.54 -12.90
N SER A 296 -14.67 10.24 -12.58
CA SER A 296 -13.58 9.31 -12.91
C SER A 296 -14.15 7.92 -13.17
N GLY A 297 -13.83 7.36 -14.34
CA GLY A 297 -14.50 6.14 -14.78
C GLY A 297 -16.01 6.39 -14.92
N THR A 298 -16.80 5.51 -14.30
CA THR A 298 -18.26 5.64 -14.23
C THR A 298 -18.75 6.41 -13.00
N SER A 299 -17.83 6.76 -12.09
CA SER A 299 -18.12 7.40 -10.82
C SER A 299 -18.26 8.91 -10.96
N GLU A 300 -19.25 9.47 -10.27
CA GLU A 300 -19.47 10.89 -10.12
C GLU A 300 -19.63 11.25 -8.64
N THR A 301 -18.96 12.29 -8.18
CA THR A 301 -19.07 12.84 -6.82
C THR A 301 -18.73 14.33 -6.81
N VAL A 302 -18.96 14.99 -5.69
CA VAL A 302 -18.51 16.37 -5.48
C VAL A 302 -17.10 16.39 -4.88
N ALA A 303 -16.25 17.28 -5.40
CA ALA A 303 -14.91 17.50 -4.87
C ALA A 303 -14.67 18.94 -4.46
N GLU A 304 -13.90 19.14 -3.37
CA GLU A 304 -13.31 20.43 -2.99
C GLU A 304 -11.83 20.41 -3.38
N ILE A 305 -11.39 21.43 -4.14
CA ILE A 305 -10.02 21.50 -4.70
C ILE A 305 -9.13 22.36 -3.82
N PHE A 306 -7.99 21.82 -3.42
CA PHE A 306 -6.92 22.52 -2.70
C PHE A 306 -5.69 22.62 -3.59
N LEU A 307 -5.36 23.84 -4.02
CA LEU A 307 -4.19 24.12 -4.84
C LEU A 307 -2.92 24.11 -3.98
N TYR A 308 -1.87 23.43 -4.44
CA TYR A 308 -0.57 23.47 -3.77
C TYR A 308 0.24 24.69 -4.23
N GLY A 309 0.78 25.43 -3.26
CA GLY A 309 1.69 26.55 -3.52
C GLY A 309 1.09 27.80 -4.18
N ARG A 310 -0.25 27.84 -4.40
CA ARG A 310 -0.92 29.00 -5.04
C ARG A 310 -2.35 29.19 -4.53
N LYS A 311 -2.89 30.39 -4.71
CA LYS A 311 -4.26 30.73 -4.28
C LYS A 311 -5.28 30.54 -5.39
N GLU A 312 -4.86 30.54 -6.63
CA GLU A 312 -5.69 30.43 -7.82
C GLU A 312 -4.94 29.79 -8.98
N LEU A 313 -5.67 29.24 -9.94
CA LEU A 313 -5.16 28.65 -11.16
C LEU A 313 -5.85 29.33 -12.35
N ALA A 314 -5.05 29.87 -13.28
CA ALA A 314 -5.56 30.56 -14.47
C ALA A 314 -5.96 29.55 -15.57
N PRO A 315 -6.83 29.94 -16.49
CA PRO A 315 -7.18 29.15 -17.68
C PRO A 315 -5.94 28.67 -18.44
N GLY A 316 -5.97 27.45 -18.94
CA GLY A 316 -4.88 26.82 -19.68
C GLY A 316 -3.67 26.41 -18.83
N GLN A 317 -3.68 26.63 -17.52
CA GLN A 317 -2.59 26.23 -16.62
C GLN A 317 -2.85 24.90 -15.95
N SER A 318 -1.76 24.27 -15.49
CA SER A 318 -1.81 23.07 -14.65
C SER A 318 -1.22 23.31 -13.25
N SER A 319 -1.68 22.54 -12.27
CA SER A 319 -1.17 22.59 -10.90
C SER A 319 -1.28 21.23 -10.22
N LEU A 320 -0.39 21.00 -9.26
CA LEU A 320 -0.60 19.96 -8.25
C LEU A 320 -1.73 20.41 -7.32
N VAL A 321 -2.65 19.48 -7.04
CA VAL A 321 -3.83 19.74 -6.20
C VAL A 321 -4.08 18.57 -5.26
N GLN A 322 -4.76 18.84 -4.16
CA GLN A 322 -5.49 17.83 -3.41
C GLN A 322 -6.98 17.98 -3.65
N LEU A 323 -7.64 16.89 -3.97
CA LEU A 323 -9.09 16.81 -4.10
C LEU A 323 -9.67 16.08 -2.89
N ARG A 324 -10.66 16.70 -2.24
CA ARG A 324 -11.46 16.07 -1.18
C ARG A 324 -12.81 15.71 -1.75
N LEU A 325 -13.03 14.41 -1.86
CA LEU A 325 -14.26 13.85 -2.40
C LEU A 325 -15.33 13.74 -1.29
N GLN A 326 -16.56 13.93 -1.66
CA GLN A 326 -17.70 13.79 -0.75
C GLN A 326 -17.96 12.32 -0.44
N ASP A 327 -17.85 11.44 -1.43
CA ASP A 327 -18.15 10.02 -1.34
C ASP A 327 -16.88 9.17 -1.41
N ASP A 328 -16.99 7.92 -0.96
CA ASP A 328 -15.94 6.92 -1.08
C ASP A 328 -15.88 6.42 -2.54
N VAL A 329 -14.72 6.53 -3.17
CA VAL A 329 -14.50 6.13 -4.57
C VAL A 329 -13.28 5.21 -4.65
N LEU A 330 -13.32 4.20 -5.52
CA LEU A 330 -12.15 3.41 -5.88
C LEU A 330 -11.36 4.15 -6.97
N LEU A 331 -10.19 4.65 -6.60
CA LEU A 331 -9.25 5.32 -7.51
C LEU A 331 -7.85 4.72 -7.34
N LEU A 332 -7.11 4.67 -8.44
CA LEU A 332 -5.72 4.24 -8.47
C LEU A 332 -4.82 5.35 -9.01
N ALA A 333 -3.52 5.24 -8.76
CA ALA A 333 -2.56 6.09 -9.45
C ALA A 333 -2.70 5.91 -10.96
N SER A 334 -2.57 7.00 -11.70
CA SER A 334 -2.78 7.12 -13.14
C SER A 334 -4.23 7.11 -13.62
N ASP A 335 -5.23 6.96 -12.74
CA ASP A 335 -6.62 7.18 -13.14
C ASP A 335 -6.83 8.62 -13.61
N ARG A 336 -7.57 8.76 -14.71
CA ARG A 336 -7.96 10.07 -15.26
C ARG A 336 -9.26 10.53 -14.66
N PHE A 337 -9.41 11.85 -14.55
CA PHE A 337 -10.64 12.48 -14.07
C PHE A 337 -10.95 13.76 -14.82
N ILE A 338 -12.22 14.11 -14.81
CA ILE A 338 -12.76 15.37 -15.34
C ILE A 338 -13.38 16.16 -14.20
N VAL A 339 -13.22 17.47 -14.24
CA VAL A 339 -13.90 18.39 -13.33
C VAL A 339 -14.82 19.31 -14.10
N ARG A 340 -16.06 19.46 -13.58
CA ARG A 340 -17.09 20.35 -14.16
C ARG A 340 -17.57 21.32 -13.10
N GLN A 341 -17.85 22.54 -13.49
CA GLN A 341 -18.44 23.52 -12.58
C GLN A 341 -19.93 23.27 -12.35
N PHE A 342 -20.50 23.87 -11.31
CA PHE A 342 -21.91 23.67 -10.95
C PHE A 342 -22.89 24.47 -11.79
N SER A 343 -22.53 25.70 -12.18
CA SER A 343 -23.43 26.58 -12.94
C SER A 343 -22.63 27.58 -13.76
N PRO A 344 -22.85 27.63 -15.10
CA PRO A 344 -23.46 26.56 -15.87
C PRO A 344 -22.66 25.26 -15.75
N VAL A 345 -23.31 24.09 -15.94
CA VAL A 345 -22.63 22.79 -15.85
C VAL A 345 -21.77 22.55 -17.09
N THR A 346 -20.55 23.04 -17.07
CA THR A 346 -19.58 22.91 -18.17
C THR A 346 -18.29 22.25 -17.71
N THR A 347 -17.63 21.57 -18.61
CA THR A 347 -16.30 20.99 -18.34
C THR A 347 -15.27 22.11 -18.24
N ILE A 348 -14.57 22.18 -17.11
CA ILE A 348 -13.55 23.21 -16.86
C ILE A 348 -12.13 22.68 -16.84
N GLY A 349 -11.94 21.35 -16.76
CA GLY A 349 -10.62 20.76 -16.74
C GLY A 349 -10.67 19.28 -16.40
N GLY A 350 -9.51 18.73 -16.17
CA GLY A 350 -9.33 17.32 -15.78
C GLY A 350 -7.90 17.06 -15.40
N GLY A 351 -7.55 15.79 -15.20
CA GLY A 351 -6.20 15.48 -14.82
C GLY A 351 -5.94 14.01 -14.53
N ILE A 352 -4.88 13.78 -13.78
CA ILE A 352 -4.41 12.45 -13.45
C ILE A 352 -4.21 12.32 -11.93
N VAL A 353 -4.66 11.21 -11.36
CA VAL A 353 -4.44 10.86 -9.96
C VAL A 353 -2.98 10.44 -9.78
N LEU A 354 -2.29 11.07 -8.83
CA LEU A 354 -0.90 10.75 -8.47
C LEU A 354 -0.83 9.91 -7.19
N ASP A 355 -1.54 10.31 -6.14
CA ASP A 355 -1.64 9.54 -4.89
C ASP A 355 -3.12 9.34 -4.52
N PRO A 356 -3.66 8.13 -4.70
CA PRO A 356 -5.08 7.85 -4.40
C PRO A 356 -5.37 7.78 -2.90
N LEU A 357 -4.37 7.64 -2.05
CA LEU A 357 -4.50 7.56 -0.58
C LEU A 357 -3.80 8.72 0.11
N ALA A 358 -4.07 9.92 -0.37
CA ALA A 358 -3.44 11.15 0.09
C ALA A 358 -3.77 11.45 1.57
N ARG A 359 -2.74 11.83 2.34
CA ARG A 359 -2.91 12.27 3.73
C ARG A 359 -3.38 13.73 3.77
N ARG A 360 -3.94 14.15 4.90
CA ARG A 360 -4.24 15.58 5.12
C ARG A 360 -2.96 16.39 4.98
N PRO A 361 -2.95 17.48 4.18
CA PRO A 361 -1.78 18.33 4.08
C PRO A 361 -1.53 18.98 5.44
N THR A 362 -0.27 19.06 5.83
CA THR A 362 0.18 19.81 7.00
C THR A 362 1.10 20.93 6.52
N VAL A 363 1.13 22.04 7.24
CA VAL A 363 2.02 23.19 6.93
C VAL A 363 3.50 22.78 6.90
N ARG A 364 3.85 21.69 7.60
CA ARG A 364 5.23 21.16 7.69
C ARG A 364 5.59 20.16 6.60
N ASP A 365 4.66 19.75 5.73
CA ASP A 365 4.93 18.79 4.65
C ASP A 365 5.49 19.47 3.40
N THR A 366 6.70 20.02 3.54
CA THR A 366 7.41 20.70 2.44
C THR A 366 7.84 19.75 1.32
N GLY A 367 7.97 18.45 1.61
CA GLY A 367 8.35 17.42 0.63
C GLY A 367 7.20 16.88 -0.22
N ARG A 368 5.94 17.33 0.01
CA ARG A 368 4.77 16.79 -0.70
C ARG A 368 4.82 17.02 -2.20
N MET A 369 5.14 18.23 -2.61
CA MET A 369 5.20 18.58 -4.04
C MET A 369 6.29 17.77 -4.76
N ALA A 370 7.49 17.70 -4.18
CA ALA A 370 8.58 16.90 -4.75
C ALA A 370 8.22 15.42 -4.87
N PHE A 371 7.53 14.86 -3.88
CA PHE A 371 7.00 13.50 -3.94
C PHE A 371 6.04 13.32 -5.13
N LEU A 372 5.07 14.22 -5.30
CA LEU A 372 4.10 14.13 -6.39
C LEU A 372 4.74 14.30 -7.76
N GLU A 373 5.75 15.16 -7.88
CA GLU A 373 6.54 15.32 -9.10
C GLU A 373 7.35 14.04 -9.42
N THR A 374 7.87 13.35 -8.40
CA THR A 374 8.53 12.04 -8.57
C THR A 374 7.54 10.99 -9.08
N VAL A 375 6.33 10.95 -8.49
CA VAL A 375 5.28 10.02 -8.95
C VAL A 375 4.89 10.29 -10.41
N GLU A 376 4.80 11.57 -10.80
CA GLU A 376 4.44 11.98 -12.16
C GLU A 376 5.48 11.56 -13.22
N ARG A 377 6.78 11.51 -12.87
CA ARG A 377 7.85 11.01 -13.77
C ARG A 377 7.71 9.54 -14.09
N GLY A 378 7.10 8.74 -13.21
CA GLY A 378 6.71 7.36 -13.47
C GLY A 378 7.79 6.29 -13.24
N ASP A 379 9.00 6.64 -12.76
CA ASP A 379 10.02 5.64 -12.41
C ASP A 379 9.64 4.89 -11.12
N LYS A 380 9.48 3.56 -11.21
CA LYS A 380 8.99 2.73 -10.10
C LYS A 380 9.92 2.70 -8.91
N SER A 381 11.22 2.61 -9.13
CA SER A 381 12.21 2.56 -8.05
C SER A 381 12.26 3.90 -7.31
N GLU A 382 12.20 5.03 -8.03
CA GLU A 382 12.15 6.36 -7.45
C GLU A 382 10.82 6.62 -6.71
N ILE A 383 9.70 6.18 -7.26
CA ILE A 383 8.39 6.26 -6.59
C ILE A 383 8.41 5.48 -5.28
N LEU A 384 8.90 4.23 -5.30
CA LEU A 384 8.96 3.38 -4.11
C LEU A 384 9.91 3.99 -3.05
N ALA A 385 11.05 4.53 -3.47
CA ALA A 385 11.97 5.25 -2.59
C ALA A 385 11.29 6.44 -1.91
N ALA A 386 10.64 7.29 -2.69
CA ALA A 386 9.94 8.47 -2.18
C ALA A 386 8.76 8.09 -1.25
N MET A 387 8.03 7.01 -1.55
CA MET A 387 6.99 6.46 -0.66
C MET A 387 7.58 5.98 0.66
N THR A 388 8.71 5.27 0.60
CA THR A 388 9.39 4.68 1.77
C THR A 388 9.96 5.78 2.68
N GLU A 389 10.58 6.81 2.11
CA GLU A 389 11.08 7.99 2.85
C GLU A 389 9.98 8.73 3.61
N ARG A 390 8.76 8.76 3.07
CA ARG A 390 7.60 9.40 3.69
C ARG A 390 6.86 8.51 4.69
N ALA A 391 7.17 7.22 4.73
CA ALA A 391 6.56 6.24 5.62
C ALA A 391 7.35 6.12 6.93
N VAL A 392 7.19 7.08 7.84
CA VAL A 392 7.94 7.18 9.11
C VAL A 392 7.94 5.88 9.92
N LEU A 393 6.84 5.12 9.88
CA LEU A 393 6.70 3.84 10.60
C LEU A 393 7.01 2.62 9.71
N GLY A 394 7.47 2.83 8.48
CA GLY A 394 7.67 1.79 7.48
C GLY A 394 6.48 1.65 6.53
N LEU A 395 6.77 1.26 5.30
CA LEU A 395 5.85 1.08 4.20
C LEU A 395 5.53 -0.41 4.04
N THR A 396 4.26 -0.77 4.13
CA THR A 396 3.83 -2.17 4.00
C THR A 396 3.58 -2.53 2.54
N PHE A 397 3.60 -3.83 2.23
CA PHE A 397 3.24 -4.36 0.91
C PHE A 397 1.84 -3.88 0.47
N GLU A 398 0.86 -3.97 1.38
CA GLU A 398 -0.52 -3.57 1.10
C GLU A 398 -0.64 -2.06 0.82
N ASP A 399 0.18 -1.22 1.49
CA ASP A 399 0.19 0.21 1.23
C ASP A 399 0.78 0.54 -0.14
N ILE A 400 1.82 -0.19 -0.57
CA ILE A 400 2.39 -0.05 -1.92
C ILE A 400 1.34 -0.42 -2.94
N LEU A 401 0.77 -1.62 -2.81
CA LEU A 401 -0.22 -2.16 -3.72
C LEU A 401 -1.45 -1.25 -3.86
N ALA A 402 -2.04 -0.84 -2.73
CA ALA A 402 -3.24 -0.01 -2.73
C ALA A 402 -3.03 1.39 -3.34
N ARG A 403 -1.80 1.92 -3.30
CA ARG A 403 -1.48 3.23 -3.90
C ARG A 403 -1.11 3.14 -5.37
N THR A 404 -0.43 2.07 -5.77
CA THR A 404 0.18 1.99 -7.11
C THR A 404 -0.59 1.08 -8.05
N GLY A 405 -1.29 0.06 -7.52
CA GLY A 405 -1.88 -1.01 -8.32
C GLY A 405 -0.84 -1.89 -9.04
N TRP A 406 0.43 -1.86 -8.61
CA TRP A 406 1.49 -2.67 -9.21
C TRP A 406 1.29 -4.15 -8.90
N LEU A 407 1.77 -5.00 -9.79
CA LEU A 407 1.82 -6.44 -9.56
C LEU A 407 2.88 -6.80 -8.51
N GLU A 408 2.73 -7.97 -7.90
CA GLU A 408 3.65 -8.46 -6.86
C GLU A 408 5.10 -8.50 -7.36
N ASP A 409 5.33 -8.98 -8.60
CA ASP A 409 6.66 -9.03 -9.22
C ASP A 409 7.25 -7.63 -9.48
N GLU A 410 6.41 -6.66 -9.85
CA GLU A 410 6.84 -5.26 -10.03
C GLU A 410 7.29 -4.67 -8.70
N ILE A 411 6.52 -4.92 -7.61
CA ILE A 411 6.88 -4.50 -6.25
C ILE A 411 8.16 -5.19 -5.79
N ALA A 412 8.29 -6.51 -6.02
CA ALA A 412 9.46 -7.28 -5.62
C ALA A 412 10.73 -6.79 -6.33
N THR A 413 10.64 -6.48 -7.63
CA THR A 413 11.76 -5.95 -8.41
C THR A 413 12.19 -4.57 -7.90
N ALA A 414 11.26 -3.60 -7.81
CA ALA A 414 11.56 -2.27 -7.30
C ALA A 414 12.11 -2.29 -5.85
N THR A 415 11.59 -3.22 -5.02
CA THR A 415 12.08 -3.42 -3.64
C THR A 415 13.52 -3.91 -3.62
N ARG A 416 13.86 -4.88 -4.47
CA ARG A 416 15.23 -5.43 -4.57
C ARG A 416 16.22 -4.34 -4.98
N ASP A 417 15.87 -3.55 -6.00
CA ASP A 417 16.70 -2.44 -6.48
C ASP A 417 16.93 -1.41 -5.36
N LEU A 418 15.88 -1.06 -4.63
CA LEU A 418 15.94 -0.08 -3.55
C LEU A 418 16.81 -0.56 -2.37
N ILE A 419 16.72 -1.85 -2.01
CA ILE A 419 17.53 -2.45 -0.96
C ILE A 419 18.99 -2.56 -1.40
N SER A 420 19.27 -3.00 -2.65
CA SER A 420 20.62 -3.12 -3.18
C SER A 420 21.33 -1.78 -3.25
N ALA A 421 20.60 -0.70 -3.53
CA ALA A 421 21.10 0.68 -3.50
C ALA A 421 21.28 1.25 -2.07
N GLY A 422 20.98 0.49 -1.02
CA GLY A 422 21.06 0.94 0.38
C GLY A 422 20.04 2.01 0.78
N ARG A 423 19.05 2.31 -0.08
CA ARG A 423 18.05 3.36 0.14
C ARG A 423 16.93 2.94 1.09
N ALA A 424 16.70 1.63 1.22
CA ALA A 424 15.75 1.04 2.17
C ALA A 424 16.29 -0.25 2.80
N LYS A 425 15.68 -0.62 3.92
CA LYS A 425 15.88 -1.89 4.60
C LYS A 425 14.55 -2.61 4.75
N ALA A 426 14.48 -3.88 4.39
CA ALA A 426 13.35 -4.72 4.78
C ALA A 426 13.50 -5.06 6.27
N ILE A 427 12.58 -4.55 7.10
CA ILE A 427 12.54 -4.83 8.55
C ILE A 427 11.65 -6.03 8.89
N SER A 428 10.86 -6.48 7.92
CA SER A 428 10.13 -7.75 7.90
C SER A 428 10.02 -8.20 6.44
N ALA A 429 10.11 -9.51 6.20
CA ALA A 429 9.94 -10.11 4.88
C ALA A 429 8.48 -10.56 4.67
N GLU A 430 7.86 -11.11 5.69
CA GLU A 430 6.47 -11.61 5.67
C GLU A 430 5.73 -11.16 6.94
N PRO A 431 4.78 -10.24 6.83
CA PRO A 431 4.54 -9.39 5.65
C PRO A 431 5.71 -8.41 5.37
N LEU A 432 5.91 -8.06 4.10
CA LEU A 432 6.97 -7.11 3.71
C LEU A 432 6.71 -5.74 4.36
N ILE A 433 7.73 -5.23 5.06
CA ILE A 433 7.75 -3.87 5.59
C ILE A 433 9.10 -3.24 5.24
N LEU A 434 9.07 -2.14 4.50
CA LEU A 434 10.24 -1.36 4.11
C LEU A 434 10.39 -0.14 5.01
N LEU A 435 11.61 0.10 5.47
CA LEU A 435 11.97 1.32 6.18
C LEU A 435 13.08 2.03 5.39
N ALA A 436 13.00 3.35 5.27
CA ALA A 436 14.06 4.13 4.60
C ALA A 436 15.42 3.91 5.29
N GLY A 437 16.50 3.81 4.52
CA GLY A 437 17.84 3.53 5.04
C GLY A 437 18.24 4.51 6.16
N ARG A 438 18.04 5.81 5.95
CA ARG A 438 18.28 6.84 6.98
C ARG A 438 17.45 6.62 8.24
N ALA A 439 16.18 6.27 8.11
CA ALA A 439 15.32 6.01 9.27
C ALA A 439 15.74 4.75 10.02
N PHE A 440 16.23 3.73 9.32
CA PHE A 440 16.82 2.55 9.93
C PHE A 440 18.10 2.88 10.70
N ASP A 441 18.99 3.69 10.12
CA ASP A 441 20.20 4.16 10.79
C ASP A 441 19.90 5.02 12.02
N ASP A 442 18.86 5.86 11.98
CA ASP A 442 18.37 6.61 13.15
C ASP A 442 17.92 5.69 14.28
N VAL A 443 17.24 4.57 13.95
CA VAL A 443 16.86 3.57 14.97
C VAL A 443 18.10 2.92 15.58
N ARG A 444 19.08 2.53 14.76
CA ARG A 444 20.36 1.96 15.23
C ARG A 444 21.09 2.93 16.16
N LEU A 445 21.18 4.20 15.77
CA LEU A 445 21.81 5.24 16.59
C LEU A 445 21.11 5.43 17.92
N LYS A 446 19.78 5.46 17.93
CA LYS A 446 18.99 5.55 19.17
C LYS A 446 19.23 4.36 20.10
N ILE A 447 19.26 3.12 19.55
CA ILE A 447 19.58 1.91 20.32
C ILE A 447 20.96 2.04 20.95
N THR A 448 21.99 2.35 20.13
CA THR A 448 23.38 2.47 20.59
C THR A 448 23.53 3.53 21.68
N SER A 449 23.02 4.74 21.43
CA SER A 449 23.06 5.85 22.38
C SER A 449 22.35 5.51 23.70
N ARG A 450 21.23 4.76 23.62
CA ARG A 450 20.49 4.37 24.84
C ARG A 450 21.25 3.35 25.67
N VAL A 451 21.90 2.37 25.02
CA VAL A 451 22.77 1.38 25.70
C VAL A 451 23.96 2.09 26.33
N GLU A 452 24.62 3.01 25.62
CA GLU A 452 25.75 3.79 26.14
C GLU A 452 25.34 4.66 27.35
N LYS A 453 24.19 5.33 27.24
CA LYS A 453 23.64 6.12 28.35
C LYS A 453 23.35 5.24 29.57
N PHE A 454 22.76 4.06 29.34
CA PHE A 454 22.46 3.12 30.41
C PHE A 454 23.74 2.68 31.14
N HIS A 455 24.82 2.35 30.41
CA HIS A 455 26.10 1.98 31.03
C HIS A 455 26.73 3.11 31.83
N LYS A 456 26.62 4.37 31.39
CA LYS A 456 27.09 5.55 32.15
C LYS A 456 26.28 5.76 33.43
N GLU A 457 24.96 5.57 33.35
CA GLU A 457 24.06 5.74 34.52
C GLU A 457 24.11 4.54 35.47
N ASN A 458 24.49 3.36 34.97
CA ASN A 458 24.49 2.10 35.74
C ASN A 458 25.77 1.29 35.51
N PRO A 459 26.95 1.76 35.92
CA PRO A 459 28.24 1.15 35.63
C PRO A 459 28.38 -0.28 36.22
N LEU A 460 27.61 -0.60 37.25
CA LEU A 460 27.61 -1.89 37.93
C LEU A 460 26.62 -2.93 37.34
N LEU A 461 25.76 -2.51 36.40
CA LEU A 461 24.83 -3.43 35.77
C LEU A 461 25.40 -3.99 34.45
N PRO A 462 25.13 -5.27 34.12
CA PRO A 462 25.70 -5.94 32.94
C PRO A 462 25.21 -5.36 31.62
N GLY A 463 24.07 -4.66 31.62
CA GLY A 463 23.43 -4.08 30.45
C GLY A 463 21.95 -3.83 30.73
N ILE A 464 21.24 -3.39 29.69
CA ILE A 464 19.81 -3.07 29.71
C ILE A 464 18.99 -4.24 29.18
N SER A 465 17.79 -4.49 29.75
CA SER A 465 16.89 -5.49 29.20
C SER A 465 16.39 -5.10 27.79
N ARG A 466 16.13 -6.08 26.92
CA ARG A 466 15.57 -5.84 25.58
C ARG A 466 14.25 -5.08 25.65
N GLU A 467 13.41 -5.41 26.65
CA GLU A 467 12.10 -4.77 26.84
C GLU A 467 12.24 -3.31 27.29
N ASP A 468 13.12 -3.02 28.28
CA ASP A 468 13.37 -1.64 28.72
C ASP A 468 14.00 -0.82 27.57
N LEU A 469 14.91 -1.42 26.80
CA LEU A 469 15.53 -0.78 25.66
C LEU A 469 14.46 -0.44 24.61
N ARG A 470 13.60 -1.39 24.25
CA ARG A 470 12.49 -1.19 23.31
C ARG A 470 11.54 -0.09 23.79
N SER A 471 11.11 -0.17 25.04
CA SER A 471 10.16 0.78 25.65
C SER A 471 10.74 2.21 25.69
N SER A 472 12.04 2.33 25.90
CA SER A 472 12.74 3.63 25.95
C SER A 472 12.79 4.37 24.62
N LEU A 473 12.60 3.68 23.48
CA LEU A 473 12.58 4.27 22.13
C LEU A 473 11.22 4.89 21.77
N GLY A 474 10.19 4.60 22.56
CA GLY A 474 8.85 5.16 22.40
C GLY A 474 8.05 4.57 21.23
N ARG A 475 6.80 5.05 21.08
CA ARG A 475 5.82 4.51 20.12
C ARG A 475 6.14 4.80 18.65
N ARG A 476 7.12 5.65 18.36
CA ARG A 476 7.53 5.99 16.98
C ARG A 476 8.47 4.96 16.34
N VAL A 477 8.90 3.95 17.07
CA VAL A 477 9.70 2.84 16.55
C VAL A 477 8.86 1.58 16.60
N ARG A 478 8.61 0.97 15.43
CA ARG A 478 7.90 -0.30 15.34
C ARG A 478 8.70 -1.43 15.99
N PRO A 479 8.05 -2.45 16.56
CA PRO A 479 8.74 -3.63 17.11
C PRO A 479 9.64 -4.32 16.07
N GLU A 480 9.20 -4.40 14.81
CA GLU A 480 9.96 -5.00 13.71
C GLU A 480 11.24 -4.18 13.40
N ALA A 481 11.13 -2.85 13.39
CA ALA A 481 12.27 -1.97 13.16
C ALA A 481 13.30 -2.07 14.30
N PHE A 482 12.83 -2.12 15.54
CA PHE A 482 13.68 -2.34 16.71
C PHE A 482 14.42 -3.68 16.62
N ARG A 483 13.69 -4.78 16.32
CA ARG A 483 14.27 -6.13 16.20
C ARG A 483 15.32 -6.16 15.10
N ALA A 484 14.99 -5.73 13.91
CA ALA A 484 15.90 -5.72 12.77
C ALA A 484 17.17 -4.87 13.04
N ALA A 485 17.01 -3.69 13.68
CA ALA A 485 18.13 -2.82 14.01
C ALA A 485 19.02 -3.39 15.13
N LEU A 486 18.44 -4.05 16.13
CA LEU A 486 19.18 -4.72 17.18
C LEU A 486 19.96 -5.91 16.62
N ASP A 487 19.33 -6.76 15.80
CA ASP A 487 19.97 -7.91 15.17
C ASP A 487 21.13 -7.46 14.25
N ASP A 488 20.97 -6.37 13.53
CA ASP A 488 22.02 -5.77 12.70
C ASP A 488 23.21 -5.28 13.56
N LEU A 489 22.94 -4.61 14.69
CA LEU A 489 23.99 -4.15 15.61
C LEU A 489 24.71 -5.32 16.30
N LEU A 490 24.02 -6.41 16.60
CA LEU A 490 24.59 -7.64 17.14
C LEU A 490 25.47 -8.35 16.10
N SER A 491 25.01 -8.46 14.85
CA SER A 491 25.77 -9.07 13.75
C SER A 491 27.06 -8.30 13.44
N GLN A 492 27.02 -6.97 13.55
CA GLN A 492 28.19 -6.09 13.39
C GLN A 492 29.10 -6.06 14.63
N LYS A 493 28.79 -6.84 15.68
CA LYS A 493 29.53 -6.87 16.94
C LYS A 493 29.68 -5.48 17.61
N LYS A 494 28.74 -4.57 17.37
CA LYS A 494 28.67 -3.28 18.08
C LYS A 494 28.01 -3.40 19.43
N LEU A 495 27.06 -4.31 19.54
CA LEU A 495 26.40 -4.73 20.77
C LEU A 495 26.56 -6.23 20.96
N GLU A 496 26.39 -6.67 22.19
CA GLU A 496 26.34 -8.09 22.59
C GLU A 496 25.05 -8.34 23.36
N ALA A 497 24.47 -9.54 23.19
CA ALA A 497 23.32 -9.98 23.97
C ALA A 497 23.66 -11.24 24.76
N GLN A 498 23.27 -11.25 26.03
CA GLN A 498 23.36 -12.40 26.92
C GLN A 498 21.96 -12.68 27.49
N GLY A 499 21.23 -13.62 26.90
CA GLY A 499 19.81 -13.79 27.16
C GLY A 499 19.03 -12.52 26.81
N GLU A 500 18.28 -12.01 27.76
CA GLU A 500 17.48 -10.77 27.59
C GLU A 500 18.29 -9.47 27.79
N ILE A 501 19.54 -9.54 28.19
CA ILE A 501 20.37 -8.37 28.47
C ILE A 501 21.19 -7.97 27.24
N VAL A 502 21.12 -6.70 26.88
CA VAL A 502 21.89 -6.08 25.79
C VAL A 502 22.94 -5.16 26.41
N LYS A 503 24.17 -5.27 25.92
CA LYS A 503 25.31 -4.46 26.35
C LYS A 503 26.15 -4.00 25.16
N ARG A 504 26.99 -2.99 25.36
CA ARG A 504 28.02 -2.60 24.37
C ARG A 504 29.04 -3.74 24.23
N ALA A 505 29.49 -4.03 23.03
CA ALA A 505 30.53 -5.03 22.78
C ALA A 505 31.83 -4.69 23.52
N GLY A 506 32.41 -5.69 24.16
CA GLY A 506 33.63 -5.53 24.97
C GLY A 506 33.46 -4.74 26.27
N SER A 507 32.22 -4.38 26.66
CA SER A 507 32.00 -3.69 27.92
C SER A 507 32.14 -4.67 29.08
N THR A 508 33.09 -4.40 29.95
CA THR A 508 33.28 -5.05 31.24
C THR A 508 32.73 -4.14 32.35
N ILE A 509 32.27 -4.74 33.44
CA ILE A 509 31.87 -3.95 34.61
C ILE A 509 33.12 -3.27 35.15
N SER A 510 33.17 -1.95 35.08
CA SER A 510 34.24 -1.17 35.67
C SER A 510 33.84 -0.79 37.10
N LEU A 511 34.58 -1.31 38.04
CA LEU A 511 34.48 -0.92 39.44
C LEU A 511 35.42 0.28 39.68
N ASP A 512 34.94 1.32 40.32
CA ASP A 512 35.85 2.34 40.83
C ASP A 512 36.73 1.76 41.96
N PRO A 513 37.81 2.45 42.37
CA PRO A 513 38.72 1.93 43.41
C PRO A 513 38.02 1.65 44.76
N GLU A 514 36.98 2.38 45.11
CA GLU A 514 36.21 2.15 46.34
C GLU A 514 35.29 0.95 46.20
N GLU A 515 34.65 0.81 45.06
CA GLU A 515 33.79 -0.33 44.73
C GLU A 515 34.59 -1.64 44.59
N ALA A 516 35.81 -1.57 44.02
CA ALA A 516 36.73 -2.71 43.98
C ALA A 516 37.16 -3.19 45.35
N ARG A 517 37.48 -2.22 46.26
CA ARG A 517 37.75 -2.54 47.66
C ARG A 517 36.54 -3.12 48.36
N ALA A 518 35.35 -2.54 48.15
CA ALA A 518 34.11 -3.07 48.71
C ALA A 518 33.81 -4.50 48.22
N LYS A 519 34.02 -4.79 46.93
CA LYS A 519 33.91 -6.15 46.35
C LYS A 519 34.82 -7.14 47.09
N GLU A 520 36.10 -6.77 47.24
CA GLU A 520 37.08 -7.60 47.92
C GLU A 520 36.72 -7.81 49.43
N GLN A 521 36.24 -6.74 50.11
CA GLN A 521 35.81 -6.85 51.49
C GLN A 521 34.58 -7.76 51.68
N ILE A 522 33.59 -7.70 50.78
CA ILE A 522 32.44 -8.61 50.81
C ILE A 522 32.89 -10.03 50.59
N GLU A 523 33.70 -10.29 49.59
CA GLU A 523 34.20 -11.65 49.25
C GLU A 523 35.01 -12.22 50.41
N LYS A 524 35.96 -11.47 50.97
CA LYS A 524 36.76 -11.87 52.14
C LYS A 524 35.90 -12.12 53.38
N ALA A 525 34.88 -11.30 53.64
CA ALA A 525 33.99 -11.49 54.80
C ALA A 525 33.22 -12.80 54.72
N PHE A 526 32.71 -13.18 53.55
CA PHE A 526 32.00 -14.47 53.36
C PHE A 526 32.97 -15.66 53.28
N ALA A 527 34.17 -15.47 52.70
CA ALA A 527 35.20 -16.52 52.66
C ALA A 527 35.71 -16.85 54.09
N ALA A 528 36.04 -15.83 54.87
CA ALA A 528 36.51 -16.01 56.24
C ALA A 528 35.45 -16.60 57.19
N ALA A 529 34.17 -16.32 56.94
CA ALA A 529 33.08 -16.87 57.74
C ALA A 529 32.80 -18.36 57.51
N GLY A 530 33.33 -18.96 56.43
CA GLY A 530 33.15 -20.38 56.11
C GLY A 530 31.68 -20.76 56.03
N LEU A 531 31.25 -21.71 56.91
CA LEU A 531 29.86 -22.19 56.95
C LEU A 531 28.96 -21.49 57.99
N ALA A 532 29.53 -20.57 58.81
CA ALA A 532 28.79 -19.79 59.79
C ALA A 532 28.69 -18.35 59.32
N VAL A 533 27.97 -18.11 58.21
CA VAL A 533 27.95 -16.84 57.50
C VAL A 533 27.25 -15.72 58.27
N PRO A 534 27.75 -14.47 58.21
CA PRO A 534 27.12 -13.28 58.81
C PRO A 534 25.84 -12.90 58.06
N ALA A 535 25.03 -12.07 58.74
CA ALA A 535 23.85 -11.48 58.05
C ALA A 535 24.30 -10.52 56.94
N VAL A 536 23.66 -10.63 55.77
CA VAL A 536 23.99 -9.79 54.61
C VAL A 536 23.99 -8.32 54.95
N LYS A 537 22.96 -7.84 55.65
CA LYS A 537 22.85 -6.43 56.10
C LYS A 537 24.03 -5.97 56.92
N GLU A 538 24.55 -6.84 57.79
CA GLU A 538 25.69 -6.51 58.66
C GLU A 538 27.00 -6.36 57.86
N VAL A 539 27.20 -7.18 56.84
CA VAL A 539 28.36 -7.03 55.99
C VAL A 539 28.28 -5.76 55.15
N LEU A 540 27.10 -5.50 54.54
CA LEU A 540 26.92 -4.35 53.65
C LEU A 540 26.99 -3.01 54.41
N SER A 541 26.56 -2.94 55.66
CA SER A 541 26.60 -1.71 56.45
C SER A 541 28.01 -1.28 56.92
N LYS A 542 29.01 -2.18 56.85
CA LYS A 542 30.39 -1.91 57.23
C LYS A 542 31.27 -1.41 56.10
N LEU A 543 30.71 -1.33 54.87
CA LEU A 543 31.46 -0.97 53.68
C LEU A 543 31.58 0.57 53.51
N PRO A 544 32.65 1.06 52.86
CA PRO A 544 32.85 2.48 52.62
C PRO A 544 32.00 3.06 51.49
N VAL A 545 31.03 2.32 51.00
CA VAL A 545 30.17 2.69 49.88
C VAL A 545 28.69 2.73 50.29
N GLU A 546 27.87 3.49 49.59
CA GLU A 546 26.42 3.56 49.82
C GLU A 546 25.77 2.18 49.77
N THR A 547 24.83 1.87 50.65
CA THR A 547 24.16 0.56 50.76
C THR A 547 23.60 0.06 49.44
N LYS A 548 22.98 0.92 48.64
CA LYS A 548 22.46 0.55 47.32
C LYS A 548 23.58 0.13 46.33
N ARG A 549 24.75 0.74 46.43
CA ARG A 549 25.93 0.33 45.64
C ARG A 549 26.51 -0.99 46.14
N ALA A 550 26.62 -1.16 47.45
CA ALA A 550 27.04 -2.41 48.07
C ALA A 550 26.14 -3.59 47.69
N GLU A 551 24.82 -3.41 47.64
CA GLU A 551 23.88 -4.42 47.18
C GLU A 551 24.14 -4.82 45.71
N LYS A 552 24.42 -3.83 44.83
CA LYS A 552 24.77 -4.11 43.43
C LYS A 552 26.09 -4.90 43.31
N ILE A 553 27.09 -4.57 44.12
CA ILE A 553 28.37 -5.30 44.15
C ILE A 553 28.15 -6.75 44.64
N LEU A 554 27.32 -6.96 45.64
CA LEU A 554 26.94 -8.30 46.08
C LEU A 554 26.25 -9.11 44.97
N GLN A 555 25.39 -8.47 44.16
CA GLN A 555 24.77 -9.13 42.98
C GLN A 555 25.82 -9.52 41.92
N ILE A 556 26.89 -8.73 41.77
CA ILE A 556 28.00 -9.09 40.89
C ILE A 556 28.68 -10.37 41.37
N LEU A 557 29.02 -10.45 42.68
CA LEU A 557 29.67 -11.65 43.27
C LEU A 557 28.78 -12.90 43.18
N LEU A 558 27.48 -12.76 43.35
CA LEU A 558 26.49 -13.82 43.16
C LEU A 558 26.41 -14.30 41.71
N ARG A 559 26.44 -13.38 40.76
CA ARG A 559 26.41 -13.68 39.31
C ARG A 559 27.72 -14.34 38.85
N ASP A 560 28.84 -13.85 39.34
CA ASP A 560 30.16 -14.40 39.04
C ASP A 560 30.40 -15.75 39.77
N LYS A 561 29.39 -16.19 40.52
CA LYS A 561 29.42 -17.43 41.32
C LYS A 561 30.56 -17.51 42.33
N SER A 562 31.19 -16.40 42.72
CA SER A 562 32.10 -16.33 43.84
C SER A 562 31.33 -16.56 45.15
N LEU A 563 30.08 -15.99 45.20
CA LEU A 563 29.14 -16.25 46.29
C LEU A 563 27.91 -17.00 45.77
N VAL A 564 27.33 -17.84 46.62
CA VAL A 564 26.14 -18.65 46.32
C VAL A 564 25.06 -18.36 47.36
N ARG A 565 23.87 -17.93 46.88
CA ARG A 565 22.71 -17.66 47.74
C ARG A 565 21.89 -18.94 47.91
N LEU A 566 21.77 -19.41 49.14
CA LEU A 566 20.95 -20.58 49.48
C LEU A 566 19.52 -20.17 49.86
N THR A 567 19.42 -19.14 50.70
CA THR A 567 18.14 -18.49 51.08
C THR A 567 18.26 -16.98 50.95
N PRO A 568 17.17 -16.21 51.06
CA PRO A 568 17.25 -14.74 51.01
C PRO A 568 18.31 -14.14 51.95
N ASP A 569 18.52 -14.73 53.14
CA ASP A 569 19.38 -14.21 54.18
C ASP A 569 20.73 -14.95 54.29
N LEU A 570 20.91 -16.05 53.61
CA LEU A 570 22.11 -16.89 53.71
C LEU A 570 22.86 -16.97 52.39
N ILE A 571 24.04 -16.39 52.37
CA ILE A 571 24.97 -16.39 51.24
C ILE A 571 26.27 -17.01 51.67
N PHE A 572 26.82 -17.93 50.88
CA PHE A 572 28.05 -18.65 51.17
C PHE A 572 29.10 -18.41 50.08
N HIS A 573 30.36 -18.43 50.50
CA HIS A 573 31.47 -18.41 49.56
C HIS A 573 31.57 -19.75 48.83
N ARG A 574 31.87 -19.73 47.53
CA ARG A 574 32.00 -20.94 46.71
C ARG A 574 32.96 -21.95 47.29
N ASP A 575 34.11 -21.48 47.77
CA ASP A 575 35.16 -22.38 48.32
C ASP A 575 34.74 -23.04 49.66
N ALA A 576 33.92 -22.35 50.48
CA ALA A 576 33.38 -22.97 51.67
C ALA A 576 32.40 -24.11 51.34
N LEU A 577 31.60 -23.96 50.26
CA LEU A 577 30.72 -25.02 49.78
C LEU A 577 31.50 -26.17 49.12
N ALA A 578 32.61 -25.89 48.42
CA ALA A 578 33.51 -26.88 47.87
C ALA A 578 34.16 -27.71 48.99
N GLN A 579 34.74 -27.04 49.99
CA GLN A 579 35.32 -27.72 51.16
C GLN A 579 34.29 -28.58 51.94
N LEU A 580 33.04 -28.14 52.00
CA LEU A 580 31.95 -28.95 52.55
C LEU A 580 31.70 -30.22 51.78
N ARG A 581 31.71 -30.15 50.44
CA ARG A 581 31.61 -31.36 49.60
C ARG A 581 32.76 -32.30 49.82
N ASP A 582 33.99 -31.80 49.92
CA ASP A 582 35.18 -32.62 50.19
C ASP A 582 35.07 -33.29 51.56
N ARG A 583 34.65 -32.56 52.61
CA ARG A 583 34.43 -33.14 53.94
C ARG A 583 33.39 -34.26 53.92
N LEU A 584 32.29 -34.09 53.18
CA LEU A 584 31.27 -35.13 53.02
C LEU A 584 31.81 -36.35 52.27
N SER A 585 32.64 -36.15 51.23
CA SER A 585 33.31 -37.23 50.52
C SER A 585 34.24 -38.04 51.42
N VAL A 586 35.03 -37.35 52.28
CA VAL A 586 35.88 -38.00 53.27
C VAL A 586 35.03 -38.74 54.32
N PHE A 587 33.97 -38.13 54.81
CA PHE A 587 33.04 -38.76 55.74
C PHE A 587 32.41 -40.04 55.15
N LYS A 588 31.97 -40.00 53.89
CA LYS A 588 31.46 -41.19 53.16
C LYS A 588 32.43 -42.34 53.19
N LYS A 589 33.73 -42.08 52.95
CA LYS A 589 34.78 -43.07 52.90
C LYS A 589 35.17 -43.66 54.31
N THR A 590 34.99 -42.83 55.35
CA THR A 590 35.51 -43.22 56.69
C THR A 590 34.42 -43.61 57.70
N LYS A 591 33.22 -43.09 57.57
CA LYS A 591 32.13 -43.27 58.56
C LYS A 591 30.79 -43.74 57.92
N GLY A 592 30.75 -43.90 56.59
CA GLY A 592 29.58 -44.45 55.90
C GLY A 592 28.79 -43.45 55.08
N GLU A 593 27.79 -43.91 54.33
CA GLU A 593 27.05 -43.13 53.33
C GLU A 593 25.90 -42.35 53.93
N ARG A 594 25.47 -42.58 55.15
CA ARG A 594 24.31 -41.94 55.77
C ARG A 594 24.73 -40.87 56.77
N ILE A 595 24.08 -39.70 56.69
CA ILE A 595 24.34 -38.61 57.59
C ILE A 595 23.01 -38.00 58.09
N SER A 596 22.89 -37.95 59.40
CA SER A 596 21.75 -37.24 60.06
C SER A 596 22.08 -35.78 60.33
N VAL A 597 21.08 -34.97 60.62
CA VAL A 597 21.26 -33.54 60.94
C VAL A 597 22.20 -33.34 62.16
N PRO A 598 22.10 -34.11 63.25
CA PRO A 598 23.05 -34.02 64.35
C PRO A 598 24.50 -34.30 63.93
N ILE A 599 24.73 -35.38 63.20
CA ILE A 599 26.07 -35.77 62.69
C ILE A 599 26.61 -34.69 61.73
N PHE A 600 25.76 -34.13 60.87
CA PHE A 600 26.16 -33.04 59.97
C PHE A 600 26.58 -31.77 60.75
N LYS A 601 25.90 -31.48 61.86
CA LYS A 601 26.28 -30.36 62.75
C LYS A 601 27.64 -30.63 63.41
N GLU A 602 27.88 -31.83 63.89
CA GLU A 602 29.15 -32.21 64.47
C GLU A 602 30.30 -32.14 63.47
N LEU A 603 30.09 -32.66 62.27
CA LEU A 603 31.06 -32.62 61.16
C LEU A 603 31.44 -31.21 60.74
N THR A 604 30.47 -30.30 60.77
CA THR A 604 30.64 -28.94 60.22
C THR A 604 30.84 -27.86 61.30
N GLY A 605 30.52 -28.15 62.54
CA GLY A 605 30.63 -27.19 63.65
C GLY A 605 29.59 -26.09 63.65
N ILE A 606 28.48 -26.21 62.86
CA ILE A 606 27.49 -25.16 62.67
C ILE A 606 26.18 -25.44 63.42
N THR A 607 25.40 -24.37 63.64
CA THR A 607 24.09 -24.49 64.26
C THR A 607 23.03 -24.96 63.28
N ARG A 608 21.87 -25.40 63.81
CA ARG A 608 20.73 -25.89 63.00
C ARG A 608 20.24 -24.85 61.97
N LYS A 609 20.40 -23.57 62.27
CA LYS A 609 20.05 -22.45 61.36
C LYS A 609 20.76 -22.54 60.01
N TYR A 610 22.01 -22.97 59.98
CA TYR A 610 22.79 -23.13 58.74
C TYR A 610 22.75 -24.55 58.18
N ALA A 611 22.66 -25.56 59.07
CA ALA A 611 22.72 -26.97 58.70
C ALA A 611 21.57 -27.39 57.80
N ILE A 612 20.32 -26.95 58.05
CA ILE A 612 19.16 -27.34 57.24
C ILE A 612 19.24 -26.73 55.84
N PRO A 613 19.44 -25.43 55.64
CA PRO A 613 19.59 -24.87 54.28
C PRO A 613 20.76 -25.44 53.50
N LEU A 614 21.89 -25.76 54.16
CA LEU A 614 23.03 -26.40 53.48
C LEU A 614 22.72 -27.82 53.03
N LEU A 615 22.03 -28.61 53.86
CA LEU A 615 21.60 -29.94 53.48
C LEU A 615 20.58 -29.94 52.32
N GLU A 616 19.65 -28.99 52.31
CA GLU A 616 18.71 -28.78 51.21
C GLU A 616 19.41 -28.33 49.89
N TYR A 617 20.43 -27.48 50.02
CA TYR A 617 21.30 -27.14 48.90
C TYR A 617 22.04 -28.35 48.34
N LEU A 618 22.65 -29.19 49.20
CA LEU A 618 23.36 -30.41 48.80
C LEU A 618 22.43 -31.44 48.14
N ASP A 619 21.18 -31.54 48.62
CA ASP A 619 20.14 -32.37 48.00
C ASP A 619 19.81 -31.86 46.57
N ARG A 620 19.67 -30.55 46.42
CA ARG A 620 19.41 -29.88 45.10
C ARG A 620 20.58 -30.06 44.14
N GLU A 621 21.81 -29.99 44.66
CA GLU A 621 23.04 -30.19 43.88
C GLU A 621 23.38 -31.68 43.65
N ARG A 622 22.51 -32.59 44.10
CA ARG A 622 22.69 -34.03 43.98
C ARG A 622 23.98 -34.55 44.63
N VAL A 623 24.45 -33.86 45.66
CA VAL A 623 25.57 -34.36 46.52
C VAL A 623 25.03 -35.28 47.59
N THR A 624 23.80 -34.99 48.06
CA THR A 624 23.09 -35.87 48.99
C THR A 624 21.67 -36.13 48.48
N ARG A 625 20.99 -37.15 49.03
CA ARG A 625 19.59 -37.47 48.77
C ARG A 625 18.88 -37.74 50.09
N ARG A 626 17.77 -37.11 50.34
CA ARG A 626 16.98 -37.30 51.56
C ARG A 626 16.38 -38.71 51.59
N ALA A 627 16.53 -39.39 52.71
CA ALA A 627 16.02 -40.74 53.00
C ALA A 627 15.45 -40.77 54.42
N GLY A 628 14.17 -40.37 54.56
CA GLY A 628 13.50 -40.18 55.88
C GLY A 628 14.11 -39.02 56.68
N ASP A 629 14.57 -39.27 57.87
CA ASP A 629 15.22 -38.30 58.74
C ASP A 629 16.72 -38.12 58.48
N GLU A 630 17.30 -38.96 57.63
CA GLU A 630 18.70 -38.94 57.23
C GLU A 630 18.87 -38.56 55.74
N ARG A 631 20.13 -38.38 55.36
CA ARG A 631 20.52 -38.18 53.95
C ARG A 631 21.57 -39.20 53.53
N VAL A 632 21.48 -39.69 52.32
CA VAL A 632 22.48 -40.55 51.68
C VAL A 632 23.41 -39.65 50.87
N ILE A 633 24.72 -39.73 51.11
CA ILE A 633 25.78 -39.04 50.36
C ILE A 633 25.97 -39.79 49.06
N LEU A 634 25.74 -39.13 47.90
CA LEU A 634 25.79 -39.73 46.57
C LEU A 634 27.19 -39.90 46.04
#